data_823088ccdacabcc7fae3936fae29165c
#
_entry.id   823088ccdacabcc7fae3936fae29165c
#
_cell.length_a   1.000
_cell.length_b   1.000
_cell.length_c   1.000
_cell.angle_alpha   90.00
_cell.angle_beta   90.00
_cell.angle_gamma   90.00
#
_symmetry.space_group_name_H-M   'P 1'
#
loop_
_entity.id
_entity.type
_entity.pdbx_description
1 polymer ?
#
loop_
_entity_poly.entity_id
_entity_poly.type
_entity_poly.pdbx_seq_one_letter_code
_entity_poly.pdbx_strand_id
1 'polypeptide(L)'
;MAYPIKYIENNLVFNHDGECFAYYELLPYNYSFLSPEQKYQVHDSFRQLIAQNRDGKIHALQISTESSIRAAQERSKQEVTGKLKDVACAKIDAQTEALISMIGENQVDYRFFIGFKLLVNEQEVTMKQFRREAKTAVSDFLHEVNHKLMGDFVSMSNEEIWRFQKMEKLLENKISRRFKVRRLNKDDFGYLIEHLYGQTGTAYEDYEYYLPKKRFQQETLVKYYDLIKPTRCLIEENQRYLKIEQEDGTVYAAYFTINSIVGELDFPSSEIFYYQQQQFTFPIDTSMNVEIVTNRKALSTVRNKKKELKDLDNHAWQNDSETSTNVVDALDSVNELESTLDQSKESMYKLSYVVRVTAPDLEELKRRCNEVKDFYDDLNVKLVRPFGDMLGLHGEFLPASKRYLNDYIQYVTSDFLAGLGFGATQMLGEPEGIYIGYSLDTGRNVYLKPALASQGVKGSVTNALAAAFVGSLGGGKSFSNNMIVYYSVLFGAQALIVDPKAERGRWKETLPEIAHEINIVNLTSEEQNRGLLDPYVIMENPKDSESLAIDILTFLTGISSRDGEKFPVLRKAIRAVTNSEERGLFKVIEELRAEGTTISTSIADHIESFTDYDFAHLLFSDGDVTQSISLEKQLNIIQVADLVLPDKETSFEEYTTMELLSVAMLIVISTFALDFIHTDRSVFKIVDLDEAWSFLQVAQGKTLSMKLVRAGRAMNAGVYFVTQNTDDLLDEKLKNNLGLKFAFRSTDINEIKKTLAFFGVDSEDENNQKRLRDLENGQCLISDLYGRVGVIQFHPIFEDLFHAFDTRPPVRKEVEE
;
A
#
# COMPACT_ATOMS: atom_id res chain seq x y z
N MET A 1 13.15 -12.64 36.68
CA MET A 1 12.66 -13.51 35.57
C MET A 1 13.87 -14.01 34.79
N ALA A 2 13.92 -15.29 34.44
CA ALA A 2 14.99 -15.79 33.57
C ALA A 2 14.67 -15.47 32.09
N TYR A 3 15.68 -15.01 31.35
CA TYR A 3 15.54 -14.75 29.92
C TYR A 3 15.18 -16.04 29.17
N PRO A 4 14.08 -16.10 28.39
CA PRO A 4 13.54 -17.37 27.90
C PRO A 4 14.35 -17.96 26.73
N ILE A 5 15.01 -17.15 25.94
CA ILE A 5 15.67 -17.56 24.72
C ILE A 5 17.01 -18.22 25.05
N LYS A 6 17.20 -19.44 24.59
CA LYS A 6 18.44 -20.19 24.71
C LYS A 6 19.36 -19.85 23.52
N TYR A 7 18.83 -19.89 22.30
CA TYR A 7 19.50 -19.45 21.08
C TYR A 7 18.53 -19.32 19.90
N ILE A 8 18.97 -18.66 18.86
CA ILE A 8 18.23 -18.41 17.63
C ILE A 8 19.02 -18.96 16.44
N GLU A 9 18.35 -19.68 15.55
CA GLU A 9 18.88 -20.13 14.28
C GLU A 9 17.91 -19.73 13.15
N ASN A 10 18.25 -18.71 12.36
CA ASN A 10 17.35 -18.09 11.39
C ASN A 10 16.04 -17.64 12.08
N ASN A 11 14.90 -18.16 11.66
CA ASN A 11 13.59 -17.89 12.26
C ASN A 11 13.18 -18.90 13.37
N LEU A 12 14.08 -19.80 13.74
CA LEU A 12 13.87 -20.78 14.82
C LEU A 12 14.39 -20.26 16.15
N VAL A 13 13.52 -20.24 17.15
CA VAL A 13 13.85 -19.82 18.52
C VAL A 13 13.73 -21.01 19.46
N PHE A 14 14.81 -21.33 20.15
CA PHE A 14 14.86 -22.40 21.13
C PHE A 14 14.88 -21.80 22.54
N ASN A 15 13.98 -22.26 23.39
CA ASN A 15 13.93 -21.84 24.77
C ASN A 15 14.68 -22.78 25.72
N HIS A 16 14.79 -22.38 26.99
CA HIS A 16 15.47 -23.19 28.02
C HIS A 16 14.69 -24.47 28.40
N ASP A 17 13.39 -24.53 28.08
CA ASP A 17 12.55 -25.68 28.33
C ASP A 17 12.66 -26.74 27.20
N GLY A 18 13.52 -26.54 26.20
CA GLY A 18 13.74 -27.42 25.05
C GLY A 18 12.69 -27.32 23.96
N GLU A 19 11.80 -26.34 24.02
CA GLU A 19 10.81 -26.07 22.98
C GLU A 19 11.43 -25.24 21.85
N CYS A 20 11.03 -25.54 20.61
CA CYS A 20 11.42 -24.78 19.43
C CYS A 20 10.18 -24.13 18.80
N PHE A 21 10.31 -22.84 18.52
CA PHE A 21 9.27 -22.04 17.81
C PHE A 21 9.82 -21.54 16.49
N ALA A 22 8.99 -21.58 15.45
CA ALA A 22 9.27 -20.91 14.17
C ALA A 22 8.49 -19.62 14.08
N TYR A 23 9.18 -18.50 13.88
CA TYR A 23 8.58 -17.15 13.82
C TYR A 23 8.51 -16.62 12.41
N TYR A 24 7.39 -15.98 12.10
CA TYR A 24 7.11 -15.32 10.85
C TYR A 24 6.53 -13.94 11.12
N GLU A 25 6.86 -12.99 10.26
CA GLU A 25 6.06 -11.78 10.12
C GLU A 25 4.88 -12.07 9.19
N LEU A 26 3.70 -11.79 9.66
CA LEU A 26 2.49 -11.77 8.85
C LEU A 26 2.44 -10.41 8.15
N LEU A 27 2.60 -10.43 6.82
CA LEU A 27 2.51 -9.18 6.05
C LEU A 27 1.09 -8.64 6.13
N PRO A 28 0.91 -7.37 6.45
CA PRO A 28 -0.39 -6.77 6.62
C PRO A 28 -1.28 -6.96 5.39
N TYR A 29 -2.54 -7.25 5.59
CA TYR A 29 -3.54 -7.32 4.53
C TYR A 29 -4.56 -6.19 4.72
N ASN A 30 -4.98 -5.59 3.60
CA ASN A 30 -5.98 -4.53 3.65
C ASN A 30 -7.32 -5.10 4.12
N TYR A 31 -7.84 -4.54 5.19
CA TYR A 31 -9.14 -4.89 5.75
C TYR A 31 -10.20 -3.82 5.51
N SER A 32 -9.79 -2.59 5.24
CA SER A 32 -10.69 -1.50 4.88
C SER A 32 -11.45 -1.82 3.59
N PHE A 33 -12.71 -1.48 3.54
CA PHE A 33 -13.56 -1.67 2.36
C PHE A 33 -13.77 -3.12 1.89
N LEU A 34 -13.42 -4.13 2.71
CA LEU A 34 -13.82 -5.50 2.42
C LEU A 34 -15.32 -5.67 2.62
N SER A 35 -15.97 -6.41 1.70
CA SER A 35 -17.36 -6.81 1.92
C SER A 35 -17.49 -7.77 3.11
N PRO A 36 -18.67 -7.91 3.71
CA PRO A 36 -18.89 -8.88 4.77
C PRO A 36 -18.43 -10.28 4.40
N GLU A 37 -18.71 -10.74 3.17
CA GLU A 37 -18.28 -12.04 2.66
C GLU A 37 -16.76 -12.17 2.59
N GLN A 38 -16.07 -11.13 2.15
CA GLN A 38 -14.60 -11.09 2.11
C GLN A 38 -14.01 -11.10 3.52
N LYS A 39 -14.60 -10.38 4.46
CA LYS A 39 -14.22 -10.41 5.88
C LYS A 39 -14.38 -11.82 6.44
N TYR A 40 -15.49 -12.50 6.18
CA TYR A 40 -15.69 -13.90 6.58
C TYR A 40 -14.70 -14.85 5.93
N GLN A 41 -14.28 -14.63 4.68
CA GLN A 41 -13.24 -15.43 4.02
C GLN A 41 -11.87 -15.28 4.73
N VAL A 42 -11.49 -14.08 5.12
CA VAL A 42 -10.27 -13.83 5.90
C VAL A 42 -10.37 -14.50 7.26
N HIS A 43 -11.47 -14.30 7.96
CA HIS A 43 -11.77 -14.92 9.25
C HIS A 43 -11.66 -16.45 9.18
N ASP A 44 -12.34 -17.09 8.22
CA ASP A 44 -12.29 -18.55 8.06
C ASP A 44 -10.88 -19.05 7.71
N SER A 45 -10.12 -18.28 6.92
CA SER A 45 -8.72 -18.60 6.62
C SER A 45 -7.86 -18.62 7.89
N PHE A 46 -8.05 -17.65 8.79
CA PHE A 46 -7.32 -17.59 10.06
C PHE A 46 -7.79 -18.68 11.02
N ARG A 47 -9.10 -18.89 11.14
CA ARG A 47 -9.70 -19.97 11.92
C ARG A 47 -9.14 -21.33 11.49
N GLN A 48 -9.09 -21.61 10.21
CA GLN A 48 -8.53 -22.85 9.68
C GLN A 48 -7.03 -22.99 9.93
N LEU A 49 -6.25 -21.88 9.87
CA LEU A 49 -4.83 -21.91 10.21
C LEU A 49 -4.62 -22.36 11.66
N ILE A 50 -5.41 -21.81 12.59
CA ILE A 50 -5.35 -22.14 14.02
C ILE A 50 -5.83 -23.58 14.24
N ALA A 51 -6.99 -23.97 13.72
CA ALA A 51 -7.62 -25.26 13.94
C ALA A 51 -6.82 -26.46 13.37
N GLN A 52 -6.00 -26.22 12.33
CA GLN A 52 -5.11 -27.25 11.79
C GLN A 52 -3.93 -27.62 12.71
N ASN A 53 -3.61 -26.77 13.67
CA ASN A 53 -2.64 -27.07 14.71
C ASN A 53 -3.38 -27.71 15.88
N ARG A 54 -3.39 -29.03 15.95
CA ARG A 54 -4.18 -29.79 16.92
C ARG A 54 -3.56 -29.91 18.32
N ASP A 55 -2.29 -29.53 18.43
CA ASP A 55 -1.51 -29.56 19.67
C ASP A 55 -0.39 -28.54 19.60
N GLY A 56 0.10 -28.04 20.70
CA GLY A 56 1.18 -27.10 20.76
C GLY A 56 0.80 -25.73 21.29
N LYS A 57 1.62 -24.74 20.93
CA LYS A 57 1.48 -23.35 21.34
C LYS A 57 1.61 -22.42 20.13
N ILE A 58 0.88 -21.32 20.16
CA ILE A 58 1.00 -20.21 19.22
C ILE A 58 1.33 -18.96 20.04
N HIS A 59 2.32 -18.20 19.60
CA HIS A 59 2.65 -16.89 20.15
C HIS A 59 2.48 -15.84 19.07
N ALA A 60 1.50 -14.96 19.21
CA ALA A 60 1.23 -13.90 18.26
C ALA A 60 1.48 -12.54 18.90
N LEU A 61 2.19 -11.68 18.21
CA LEU A 61 2.60 -10.35 18.66
C LEU A 61 2.16 -9.28 17.66
N GLN A 62 1.42 -8.31 18.13
CA GLN A 62 1.29 -7.01 17.45
C GLN A 62 2.26 -6.06 18.14
N ILE A 63 3.21 -5.55 17.40
CA ILE A 63 4.25 -4.65 17.93
C ILE A 63 4.10 -3.30 17.24
N SER A 64 4.01 -2.26 18.05
CA SER A 64 4.08 -0.88 17.58
C SER A 64 5.52 -0.55 17.16
N THR A 65 5.68 0.01 15.99
CA THR A 65 6.97 0.51 15.49
C THR A 65 6.87 2.01 15.30
N GLU A 66 7.83 2.74 15.79
CA GLU A 66 7.89 4.17 15.53
C GLU A 66 8.54 4.40 14.17
N SER A 67 7.81 5.04 13.27
CA SER A 67 8.29 5.48 11.97
C SER A 67 8.66 6.95 12.06
N SER A 68 9.95 7.27 12.02
CA SER A 68 10.41 8.65 12.02
C SER A 68 10.13 9.31 10.67
N ILE A 69 9.38 10.42 10.68
CA ILE A 69 9.12 11.24 9.49
C ILE A 69 10.45 11.70 8.89
N ARG A 70 11.39 12.12 9.72
CA ARG A 70 12.72 12.55 9.27
C ARG A 70 13.47 11.43 8.55
N ALA A 71 13.49 10.23 9.13
CA ALA A 71 14.15 9.08 8.49
C ALA A 71 13.48 8.70 7.15
N ALA A 72 12.16 8.69 7.07
CA ALA A 72 11.42 8.42 5.82
C ALA A 72 11.76 9.46 4.75
N GLN A 73 11.80 10.74 5.11
CA GLN A 73 12.13 11.81 4.17
C GLN A 73 13.63 11.80 3.75
N GLU A 74 14.54 11.43 4.65
CA GLU A 74 15.95 11.24 4.28
C GLU A 74 16.14 10.09 3.28
N ARG A 75 15.42 8.97 3.44
CA ARG A 75 15.40 7.90 2.44
C ARG A 75 14.79 8.38 1.12
N SER A 76 13.72 9.17 1.17
CA SER A 76 13.12 9.78 -0.02
C SER A 76 14.11 10.65 -0.79
N LYS A 77 14.95 11.46 -0.10
CA LYS A 77 15.99 12.28 -0.73
C LYS A 77 17.05 11.46 -1.46
N GLN A 78 17.36 10.25 -0.97
CA GLN A 78 18.33 9.36 -1.63
C GLN A 78 17.84 8.88 -3.00
N GLU A 79 16.54 8.84 -3.23
CA GLU A 79 15.93 8.43 -4.51
C GLU A 79 15.84 9.58 -5.52
N VAL A 80 16.04 10.81 -5.09
CA VAL A 80 15.96 11.99 -5.96
C VAL A 80 17.10 12.00 -6.96
N THR A 81 16.74 12.14 -8.23
CA THR A 81 17.67 12.18 -9.36
C THR A 81 17.37 13.38 -10.28
N GLY A 82 18.19 13.58 -11.30
CA GLY A 82 17.94 14.58 -12.36
C GLY A 82 18.39 16.00 -12.03
N LYS A 83 17.99 16.94 -12.88
CA LYS A 83 18.47 18.34 -12.88
C LYS A 83 17.93 19.16 -11.69
N LEU A 84 16.79 18.76 -11.12
CA LEU A 84 16.12 19.48 -10.03
C LEU A 84 16.46 18.92 -8.64
N LYS A 85 17.48 18.06 -8.51
CA LYS A 85 17.81 17.38 -7.27
C LYS A 85 18.00 18.34 -6.07
N ASP A 86 18.71 19.44 -6.25
CA ASP A 86 18.97 20.39 -5.17
C ASP A 86 17.68 21.08 -4.71
N VAL A 87 16.81 21.46 -5.67
CA VAL A 87 15.49 22.05 -5.39
C VAL A 87 14.61 21.04 -4.65
N ALA A 88 14.59 19.80 -5.12
CA ALA A 88 13.81 18.72 -4.51
C ALA A 88 14.26 18.45 -3.06
N CYS A 89 15.57 18.31 -2.82
CA CYS A 89 16.09 18.09 -1.48
C CYS A 89 15.74 19.25 -0.53
N ALA A 90 15.89 20.49 -0.96
CA ALA A 90 15.50 21.66 -0.16
C ALA A 90 13.99 21.70 0.14
N LYS A 91 13.14 21.32 -0.84
CA LYS A 91 11.68 21.25 -0.66
C LYS A 91 11.30 20.12 0.31
N ILE A 92 11.95 18.95 0.22
CA ILE A 92 11.74 17.83 1.14
C ILE A 92 12.18 18.20 2.57
N ASP A 93 13.28 18.93 2.74
CA ASP A 93 13.71 19.40 4.06
C ASP A 93 12.68 20.33 4.69
N ALA A 94 12.22 21.33 3.95
CA ALA A 94 11.19 22.25 4.40
C ALA A 94 9.87 21.52 4.72
N GLN A 95 9.50 20.52 3.90
CA GLN A 95 8.33 19.66 4.12
C GLN A 95 8.47 18.83 5.40
N THR A 96 9.67 18.30 5.66
CA THR A 96 9.97 17.53 6.87
C THR A 96 9.77 18.36 8.14
N GLU A 97 10.33 19.56 8.18
CA GLU A 97 10.18 20.45 9.34
C GLU A 97 8.72 20.88 9.54
N ALA A 98 7.99 21.16 8.47
CA ALA A 98 6.57 21.48 8.54
C ALA A 98 5.75 20.30 9.09
N LEU A 99 5.96 19.08 8.58
CA LEU A 99 5.27 17.88 9.06
C LEU A 99 5.58 17.59 10.53
N ILE A 100 6.84 17.67 10.94
CA ILE A 100 7.24 17.47 12.35
C ILE A 100 6.59 18.50 13.26
N SER A 101 6.50 19.75 12.82
CA SER A 101 5.85 20.79 13.61
C SER A 101 4.33 20.59 13.76
N MET A 102 3.69 19.94 12.80
CA MET A 102 2.23 19.70 12.78
C MET A 102 1.83 18.45 13.57
N ILE A 103 2.55 17.36 13.44
CA ILE A 103 2.14 16.03 13.92
C ILE A 103 3.18 15.33 14.80
N GLY A 104 4.33 15.94 15.07
CA GLY A 104 5.44 15.35 15.82
C GLY A 104 6.41 14.59 14.93
N GLU A 105 7.51 14.12 15.51
CA GLU A 105 8.61 13.48 14.78
C GLU A 105 8.28 12.04 14.37
N ASN A 106 7.54 11.31 15.20
CA ASN A 106 7.27 9.90 15.04
C ASN A 106 5.78 9.61 14.80
N GLN A 107 5.50 8.71 13.88
CA GLN A 107 4.20 8.09 13.69
C GLN A 107 4.26 6.63 14.14
N VAL A 108 3.13 6.11 14.61
CA VAL A 108 3.03 4.72 15.07
C VAL A 108 2.51 3.83 13.95
N ASP A 109 3.28 2.81 13.60
CA ASP A 109 2.90 1.72 12.73
C ASP A 109 2.80 0.41 13.51
N TYR A 110 2.19 -0.62 12.93
CA TYR A 110 2.05 -1.91 13.57
C TYR A 110 2.58 -3.03 12.68
N ARG A 111 3.32 -3.96 13.32
CA ARG A 111 3.79 -5.19 12.71
C ARG A 111 3.27 -6.39 13.45
N PHE A 112 3.03 -7.45 12.71
CA PHE A 112 2.40 -8.66 13.22
C PHE A 112 3.36 -9.84 13.09
N PHE A 113 3.71 -10.42 14.24
CA PHE A 113 4.62 -11.56 14.29
C PHE A 113 3.87 -12.75 14.86
N ILE A 114 4.06 -13.92 14.26
CA ILE A 114 3.42 -15.16 14.73
C ILE A 114 4.45 -16.28 14.83
N GLY A 115 4.52 -16.89 16.01
CA GLY A 115 5.39 -18.01 16.33
C GLY A 115 4.57 -19.27 16.57
N PHE A 116 4.97 -20.38 15.98
CA PHE A 116 4.36 -21.69 16.20
C PHE A 116 5.36 -22.63 16.82
N LYS A 117 4.98 -23.29 17.92
CA LYS A 117 5.75 -24.38 18.50
C LYS A 117 5.83 -25.54 17.50
N LEU A 118 7.03 -25.99 17.18
CA LEU A 118 7.25 -27.14 16.33
C LEU A 118 7.23 -28.42 17.17
N LEU A 119 6.40 -29.39 16.74
CA LEU A 119 6.27 -30.68 17.40
C LEU A 119 7.06 -31.72 16.63
N VAL A 120 8.06 -32.33 17.25
CA VAL A 120 8.79 -33.46 16.69
C VAL A 120 8.10 -34.75 17.15
N ASN A 121 7.56 -35.52 16.20
CA ASN A 121 6.97 -36.81 16.51
C ASN A 121 8.06 -37.80 16.98
N GLU A 122 7.98 -38.24 18.21
CA GLU A 122 8.92 -39.21 18.79
C GLU A 122 8.78 -40.64 18.21
N GLN A 123 7.80 -40.90 17.34
CA GLN A 123 7.44 -42.24 16.87
C GLN A 123 8.40 -42.86 15.83
N GLU A 124 9.45 -42.16 15.38
CA GLU A 124 10.46 -42.75 14.49
C GLU A 124 11.76 -43.17 15.19
N VAL A 125 11.73 -43.41 16.49
CA VAL A 125 12.91 -43.84 17.24
C VAL A 125 13.17 -45.34 17.07
N THR A 126 14.06 -45.74 16.19
CA THR A 126 14.57 -47.09 16.08
C THR A 126 15.47 -47.41 17.27
N MET A 127 15.51 -48.67 17.71
CA MET A 127 16.34 -49.15 18.85
C MET A 127 17.86 -48.73 18.76
N LYS A 128 18.34 -48.40 17.58
CA LYS A 128 19.69 -47.83 17.40
C LYS A 128 19.77 -46.36 17.85
N GLN A 129 18.68 -45.59 17.77
CA GLN A 129 18.62 -44.21 18.21
C GLN A 129 18.49 -44.14 19.74
N PHE A 130 17.75 -45.06 20.36
CA PHE A 130 17.65 -45.12 21.82
C PHE A 130 18.98 -45.31 22.53
N ARG A 131 19.90 -46.12 21.94
CA ARG A 131 21.28 -46.24 22.45
C ARG A 131 22.13 -44.97 22.19
N ARG A 132 21.84 -44.21 21.19
CA ARG A 132 22.46 -42.91 20.90
C ARG A 132 21.92 -41.83 21.82
N GLU A 133 20.61 -41.81 22.06
CA GLU A 133 19.93 -40.90 22.97
C GLU A 133 20.30 -41.14 24.45
N ALA A 134 20.49 -42.39 24.89
CA ALA A 134 21.02 -42.66 26.22
C ALA A 134 22.48 -42.14 26.37
N LYS A 135 23.27 -42.16 25.31
CA LYS A 135 24.60 -41.53 25.32
C LYS A 135 24.52 -40.01 25.26
N THR A 136 23.55 -39.45 24.56
CA THR A 136 23.30 -37.99 24.50
C THR A 136 22.76 -37.48 25.83
N ALA A 137 21.84 -38.20 26.47
CA ALA A 137 21.28 -37.84 27.79
C ALA A 137 22.35 -37.82 28.89
N VAL A 138 23.34 -38.75 28.85
CA VAL A 138 24.50 -38.68 29.72
C VAL A 138 25.44 -37.53 29.35
N SER A 139 25.58 -37.22 28.06
CA SER A 139 26.32 -36.06 27.59
C SER A 139 25.59 -34.77 28.01
N ASP A 140 24.27 -34.71 27.90
CA ASP A 140 23.46 -33.54 28.25
C ASP A 140 23.50 -33.31 29.78
N PHE A 141 23.45 -34.37 30.59
CA PHE A 141 23.67 -34.28 32.03
C PHE A 141 25.05 -33.73 32.37
N LEU A 142 26.09 -34.23 31.69
CA LEU A 142 27.47 -33.70 31.86
C LEU A 142 27.58 -32.26 31.31
N HIS A 143 26.86 -31.92 30.27
CA HIS A 143 26.76 -30.55 29.76
C HIS A 143 26.01 -29.65 30.72
N GLU A 144 24.91 -30.08 31.31
CA GLU A 144 24.14 -29.35 32.33
C GLU A 144 24.97 -29.07 33.59
N VAL A 145 25.78 -30.01 34.00
CA VAL A 145 26.75 -29.85 35.11
C VAL A 145 27.91 -28.88 34.71
N ASN A 146 28.43 -28.99 33.51
CA ASN A 146 29.41 -28.06 32.99
C ASN A 146 28.84 -26.66 32.73
N HIS A 147 27.55 -26.57 32.34
CA HIS A 147 26.84 -25.31 32.14
C HIS A 147 26.68 -24.49 33.43
N LYS A 148 26.45 -25.18 34.55
CA LYS A 148 26.44 -24.55 35.88
C LYS A 148 27.82 -24.06 36.35
N LEU A 149 28.88 -24.59 35.78
CA LEU A 149 30.28 -24.29 36.17
C LEU A 149 30.99 -23.31 35.23
N MET A 150 30.65 -23.27 33.94
CA MET A 150 31.41 -22.50 32.92
C MET A 150 30.61 -21.48 32.12
N GLY A 151 29.33 -21.24 32.37
CA GLY A 151 28.52 -20.22 31.71
C GLY A 151 28.44 -20.34 30.19
N ASP A 152 27.21 -20.33 29.68
CA ASP A 152 26.79 -19.96 28.34
C ASP A 152 27.47 -20.56 27.07
N PHE A 153 27.80 -21.86 27.04
CA PHE A 153 28.04 -22.56 25.78
C PHE A 153 26.97 -23.60 25.51
N VAL A 154 26.20 -23.37 24.45
CA VAL A 154 25.18 -24.33 23.98
C VAL A 154 25.63 -24.90 22.65
N SER A 155 25.84 -26.22 22.60
CA SER A 155 26.04 -26.94 21.34
C SER A 155 24.77 -27.77 21.04
N MET A 156 24.03 -27.44 19.98
CA MET A 156 23.07 -28.37 19.40
C MET A 156 23.68 -29.12 18.22
N SER A 157 23.24 -30.36 18.04
CA SER A 157 23.69 -31.13 16.90
C SER A 157 23.06 -30.59 15.62
N ASN A 158 23.82 -30.57 14.51
CA ASN A 158 23.28 -30.21 13.20
C ASN A 158 22.07 -31.07 12.78
N GLU A 159 21.96 -32.28 13.31
CA GLU A 159 20.88 -33.23 13.02
C GLU A 159 19.55 -32.80 13.70
N GLU A 160 19.63 -32.25 14.91
CA GLU A 160 18.46 -31.72 15.60
C GLU A 160 17.95 -30.47 14.92
N ILE A 161 18.84 -29.53 14.60
CA ILE A 161 18.46 -28.30 13.86
C ILE A 161 17.83 -28.66 12.51
N TRP A 162 18.39 -29.62 11.78
CA TRP A 162 17.85 -30.05 10.49
C TRP A 162 16.43 -30.61 10.59
N ARG A 163 16.10 -31.34 11.65
CA ARG A 163 14.74 -31.84 11.90
C ARG A 163 13.74 -30.68 12.04
N PHE A 164 14.06 -29.67 12.83
CA PHE A 164 13.22 -28.51 13.01
C PHE A 164 13.11 -27.68 11.74
N GLN A 165 14.18 -27.51 10.96
CA GLN A 165 14.15 -26.82 9.67
C GLN A 165 13.21 -27.52 8.66
N LYS A 166 13.19 -28.86 8.66
CA LYS A 166 12.25 -29.62 7.82
C LYS A 166 10.79 -29.37 8.24
N MET A 167 10.53 -29.37 9.54
CA MET A 167 9.18 -29.08 10.07
C MET A 167 8.76 -27.64 9.80
N GLU A 168 9.68 -26.71 9.96
CA GLU A 168 9.47 -25.30 9.65
C GLU A 168 9.07 -25.10 8.19
N LYS A 169 9.77 -25.72 7.25
CA LYS A 169 9.43 -25.61 5.82
C LYS A 169 8.03 -26.14 5.51
N LEU A 170 7.60 -27.19 6.17
CA LEU A 170 6.23 -27.70 6.02
C LEU A 170 5.20 -26.71 6.58
N LEU A 171 5.52 -26.09 7.72
CA LEU A 171 4.69 -25.07 8.33
C LEU A 171 4.59 -23.81 7.46
N GLU A 172 5.72 -23.31 6.95
CA GLU A 172 5.75 -22.16 6.04
C GLU A 172 4.86 -22.39 4.81
N ASN A 173 4.99 -23.56 4.15
CA ASN A 173 4.15 -23.90 3.02
C ASN A 173 2.65 -23.95 3.36
N LYS A 174 2.32 -24.27 4.59
CA LYS A 174 0.94 -24.32 5.08
C LYS A 174 0.37 -22.90 5.31
N ILE A 175 1.17 -22.04 5.93
CA ILE A 175 0.79 -20.64 6.20
C ILE A 175 0.71 -19.85 4.89
N SER A 176 1.72 -19.99 4.02
CA SER A 176 1.84 -19.24 2.77
C SER A 176 0.72 -19.51 1.75
N ARG A 177 -0.06 -20.57 1.94
CA ARG A 177 -1.27 -20.84 1.14
C ARG A 177 -2.43 -19.88 1.44
N ARG A 178 -2.42 -19.25 2.60
CA ARG A 178 -3.52 -18.42 3.11
C ARG A 178 -3.11 -16.97 3.32
N PHE A 179 -1.89 -16.77 3.82
CA PHE A 179 -1.36 -15.47 4.19
C PHE A 179 0.02 -15.25 3.59
N LYS A 180 0.31 -14.01 3.24
CA LYS A 180 1.67 -13.61 2.87
C LYS A 180 2.49 -13.52 4.15
N VAL A 181 3.57 -14.29 4.25
CA VAL A 181 4.45 -14.30 5.41
C VAL A 181 5.91 -14.19 5.00
N ARG A 182 6.72 -13.66 5.91
CA ARG A 182 8.17 -13.58 5.82
C ARG A 182 8.79 -14.23 7.06
N ARG A 183 9.84 -15.03 6.89
CA ARG A 183 10.63 -15.54 8.00
C ARG A 183 11.34 -14.41 8.72
N LEU A 184 11.35 -14.44 10.05
CA LEU A 184 12.14 -13.50 10.82
C LEU A 184 13.63 -13.79 10.65
N ASN A 185 14.43 -12.75 10.69
CA ASN A 185 15.89 -12.82 10.70
C ASN A 185 16.45 -12.30 12.05
N LYS A 186 17.78 -12.20 12.16
CA LYS A 186 18.45 -11.70 13.38
C LYS A 186 18.09 -10.26 13.73
N ASP A 187 17.90 -9.41 12.71
CA ASP A 187 17.60 -7.99 12.92
C ASP A 187 16.18 -7.84 13.45
N ASP A 188 15.23 -8.61 12.93
CA ASP A 188 13.85 -8.67 13.43
C ASP A 188 13.82 -9.07 14.92
N PHE A 189 14.54 -10.11 15.31
CA PHE A 189 14.61 -10.53 16.72
C PHE A 189 15.34 -9.53 17.60
N GLY A 190 16.39 -8.91 17.09
CA GLY A 190 17.10 -7.82 17.77
C GLY A 190 16.17 -6.67 18.07
N TYR A 191 15.48 -6.18 17.04
CA TYR A 191 14.49 -5.12 17.17
C TYR A 191 13.41 -5.46 18.20
N LEU A 192 12.76 -6.63 18.08
CA LEU A 192 11.71 -7.08 18.99
C LEU A 192 12.17 -7.06 20.45
N ILE A 193 13.36 -7.56 20.72
CA ILE A 193 13.86 -7.64 22.08
C ILE A 193 14.26 -6.27 22.61
N GLU A 194 14.95 -5.45 21.83
CA GLU A 194 15.30 -4.09 22.23
C GLU A 194 14.06 -3.21 22.43
N HIS A 195 13.08 -3.31 21.54
CA HIS A 195 11.80 -2.61 21.69
C HIS A 195 11.08 -2.95 23.01
N LEU A 196 11.07 -4.24 23.40
CA LEU A 196 10.43 -4.67 24.64
C LEU A 196 11.15 -4.18 25.89
N TYR A 197 12.46 -4.00 25.83
CA TYR A 197 13.25 -3.50 26.94
C TYR A 197 13.46 -1.97 26.93
N GLY A 198 12.87 -1.27 25.99
CA GLY A 198 12.89 0.18 25.87
C GLY A 198 12.31 0.65 24.55
N GLN A 199 12.72 1.82 24.10
CA GLN A 199 12.50 2.29 22.73
C GLN A 199 13.81 2.19 21.99
N THR A 200 13.78 1.61 20.79
CA THR A 200 15.01 1.45 19.99
C THR A 200 15.58 2.76 19.47
N GLY A 201 14.75 3.83 19.41
CA GLY A 201 15.12 5.10 18.79
C GLY A 201 15.41 5.02 17.28
N THR A 202 15.39 3.82 16.72
CA THR A 202 15.67 3.54 15.30
C THR A 202 14.42 2.96 14.66
N ALA A 203 14.08 3.42 13.46
CA ALA A 203 12.98 2.84 12.68
C ALA A 203 13.24 1.36 12.40
N TYR A 204 12.17 0.57 12.34
CA TYR A 204 12.29 -0.88 12.13
C TYR A 204 13.02 -1.23 10.81
N GLU A 205 12.78 -0.46 9.75
CA GLU A 205 13.38 -0.64 8.44
C GLU A 205 14.90 -0.39 8.43
N ASP A 206 15.38 0.46 9.32
CA ASP A 206 16.77 0.89 9.40
C ASP A 206 17.54 0.14 10.49
N TYR A 207 16.87 -0.76 11.20
CA TYR A 207 17.48 -1.47 12.32
C TYR A 207 18.40 -2.61 11.87
N GLU A 208 19.65 -2.58 12.33
CA GLU A 208 20.63 -3.65 12.15
C GLU A 208 21.15 -4.12 13.52
N TYR A 209 20.94 -5.39 13.82
CA TYR A 209 21.47 -5.99 15.05
C TYR A 209 22.95 -6.31 14.93
N TYR A 210 23.76 -5.65 15.75
CA TYR A 210 25.18 -5.84 15.76
C TYR A 210 25.57 -6.95 16.75
N LEU A 211 25.94 -8.12 16.23
CA LEU A 211 26.51 -9.19 17.04
C LEU A 211 27.91 -8.81 17.48
N PRO A 212 28.19 -8.69 18.79
CA PRO A 212 29.53 -8.42 19.25
C PRO A 212 30.45 -9.56 18.82
N LYS A 213 31.50 -9.24 18.04
CA LYS A 213 32.52 -10.19 17.64
C LYS A 213 33.19 -10.71 18.92
N LYS A 214 32.85 -11.91 19.40
CA LYS A 214 33.54 -12.52 20.52
C LYS A 214 35.01 -12.75 20.15
N ARG A 215 35.94 -12.17 20.89
CA ARG A 215 37.37 -12.38 20.83
C ARG A 215 37.76 -13.77 21.38
N PHE A 216 37.39 -14.83 20.67
CA PHE A 216 37.97 -16.16 20.95
C PHE A 216 38.27 -16.83 19.62
N GLN A 217 39.51 -16.73 19.22
CA GLN A 217 40.13 -17.54 18.19
C GLN A 217 40.38 -18.97 18.77
N GLN A 218 39.42 -19.85 18.58
CA GLN A 218 39.65 -21.27 18.47
C GLN A 218 38.66 -21.86 17.50
N GLU A 219 39.18 -22.21 16.32
CA GLU A 219 38.49 -22.73 15.16
C GLU A 219 38.05 -24.19 15.30
N THR A 220 37.63 -24.67 16.42
CA THR A 220 37.22 -26.05 16.57
C THR A 220 35.82 -26.16 17.16
N LEU A 221 34.85 -26.42 16.28
CA LEU A 221 33.58 -27.11 16.53
C LEU A 221 32.46 -26.40 17.29
N VAL A 222 32.51 -25.10 17.55
CA VAL A 222 31.36 -24.38 18.12
C VAL A 222 30.78 -23.45 17.06
N LYS A 223 29.68 -23.86 16.40
CA LYS A 223 28.82 -22.88 15.73
C LYS A 223 28.32 -21.95 16.80
N TYR A 224 28.77 -20.69 16.77
CA TYR A 224 28.19 -19.65 17.58
C TYR A 224 26.78 -19.38 17.04
N TYR A 225 25.79 -19.73 17.81
CA TYR A 225 24.43 -19.36 17.54
C TYR A 225 24.25 -17.89 17.91
N ASP A 226 23.56 -17.14 17.07
CA ASP A 226 23.23 -15.74 17.28
C ASP A 226 22.34 -15.62 18.52
N LEU A 227 22.93 -15.30 19.64
CA LEU A 227 22.20 -15.11 20.88
C LEU A 227 21.91 -13.62 21.06
N ILE A 228 20.66 -13.26 20.91
CA ILE A 228 20.16 -11.90 21.10
C ILE A 228 19.75 -11.77 22.55
N LYS A 229 20.40 -10.90 23.28
CA LYS A 229 20.07 -10.57 24.67
C LYS A 229 19.94 -9.07 24.85
N PRO A 230 19.00 -8.61 25.70
CA PRO A 230 18.94 -7.23 26.06
C PRO A 230 20.21 -6.85 26.80
N THR A 231 20.86 -5.77 26.39
CA THR A 231 22.04 -5.22 27.02
C THR A 231 21.74 -3.78 27.46
N ARG A 232 22.19 -3.39 28.65
CA ARG A 232 22.20 -2.01 29.13
C ARG A 232 20.83 -1.40 29.50
N CYS A 233 19.91 -2.21 29.99
CA CYS A 233 18.68 -1.70 30.61
C CYS A 233 18.56 -2.16 32.06
N LEU A 234 18.03 -1.30 32.92
CA LEU A 234 17.63 -1.63 34.28
C LEU A 234 16.11 -1.60 34.39
N ILE A 235 15.50 -2.70 34.85
CA ILE A 235 14.06 -2.76 35.05
C ILE A 235 13.78 -2.73 36.55
N GLU A 236 13.05 -1.72 36.99
CA GLU A 236 12.48 -1.63 38.33
C GLU A 236 10.99 -1.99 38.27
N GLU A 237 10.61 -3.02 39.02
CA GLU A 237 9.20 -3.41 39.11
C GLU A 237 8.49 -2.59 40.18
N ASN A 238 7.46 -1.88 39.78
CA ASN A 238 6.51 -1.23 40.65
C ASN A 238 5.19 -1.99 40.65
N GLN A 239 4.33 -1.72 41.63
CA GLN A 239 3.08 -2.44 41.81
C GLN A 239 2.17 -2.50 40.59
N ARG A 240 2.20 -1.47 39.72
CA ARG A 240 1.32 -1.36 38.55
C ARG A 240 2.03 -0.92 37.26
N TYR A 241 3.35 -0.82 37.25
CA TYR A 241 4.14 -0.49 36.08
C TYR A 241 5.58 -0.97 36.24
N LEU A 242 6.30 -1.08 35.14
CA LEU A 242 7.75 -1.22 35.10
C LEU A 242 8.35 0.12 34.75
N LYS A 243 9.42 0.48 35.43
CA LYS A 243 10.32 1.57 35.05
C LYS A 243 11.53 0.95 34.38
N ILE A 244 11.77 1.30 33.13
CA ILE A 244 12.83 0.77 32.29
C ILE A 244 13.81 1.91 32.02
N GLU A 245 15.01 1.81 32.62
CA GLU A 245 16.08 2.79 32.43
C GLU A 245 17.08 2.30 31.39
N GLN A 246 17.36 3.15 30.42
CA GLN A 246 18.32 2.96 29.34
C GLN A 246 19.35 4.09 29.33
N GLU A 247 20.40 3.97 28.50
CA GLU A 247 21.38 5.04 28.30
C GLU A 247 20.75 6.33 27.77
N ASP A 248 19.71 6.20 26.91
CA ASP A 248 19.08 7.31 26.21
C ASP A 248 17.82 7.85 26.90
N GLY A 249 17.41 7.27 28.04
CA GLY A 249 16.24 7.75 28.76
C GLY A 249 15.54 6.71 29.63
N THR A 250 14.41 7.13 30.19
CA THR A 250 13.54 6.27 31.02
C THR A 250 12.19 6.09 30.33
N VAL A 251 11.71 4.86 30.26
CA VAL A 251 10.38 4.49 29.76
C VAL A 251 9.58 3.83 30.88
N TYR A 252 8.32 4.22 31.02
CA TYR A 252 7.37 3.59 31.92
C TYR A 252 6.43 2.70 31.13
N ALA A 253 6.28 1.43 31.54
CA ALA A 253 5.44 0.45 30.87
C ALA A 253 4.39 -0.13 31.80
N ALA A 254 3.13 -0.11 31.40
CA ALA A 254 2.02 -0.74 32.09
C ALA A 254 1.49 -1.92 31.27
N TYR A 255 0.98 -2.96 31.96
CA TYR A 255 0.47 -4.15 31.33
C TYR A 255 -0.96 -4.40 31.77
N PHE A 256 -1.81 -4.71 30.79
CA PHE A 256 -3.19 -5.11 31.01
C PHE A 256 -3.42 -6.53 30.53
N THR A 257 -4.42 -7.19 31.09
CA THR A 257 -4.91 -8.48 30.62
C THR A 257 -6.44 -8.50 30.64
N ILE A 258 -7.06 -9.42 29.92
CA ILE A 258 -8.52 -9.56 29.91
C ILE A 258 -8.98 -10.13 31.26
N ASN A 259 -9.84 -9.39 31.92
CA ASN A 259 -10.55 -9.85 33.12
C ASN A 259 -11.82 -10.65 32.75
N SER A 260 -12.65 -10.05 31.87
CA SER A 260 -13.89 -10.67 31.39
C SER A 260 -14.30 -10.08 30.04
N ILE A 261 -15.06 -10.83 29.30
CA ILE A 261 -15.72 -10.40 28.06
C ILE A 261 -17.22 -10.37 28.37
N VAL A 262 -17.89 -9.26 28.10
CA VAL A 262 -19.32 -9.07 28.41
C VAL A 262 -20.13 -9.35 27.15
N GLY A 263 -20.90 -10.43 27.14
CA GLY A 263 -21.65 -10.84 25.96
C GLY A 263 -20.80 -11.52 24.88
N GLU A 264 -21.26 -11.47 23.66
CA GLU A 264 -20.56 -11.98 22.48
C GLU A 264 -19.80 -10.84 21.77
N LEU A 265 -18.68 -11.17 21.18
CA LEU A 265 -17.98 -10.27 20.26
C LEU A 265 -18.53 -10.53 18.85
N ASP A 266 -19.33 -9.59 18.37
CA ASP A 266 -19.93 -9.68 17.03
C ASP A 266 -18.86 -9.55 15.94
N PHE A 267 -18.79 -10.54 15.07
CA PHE A 267 -17.95 -10.46 13.88
C PHE A 267 -18.85 -10.40 12.62
N PRO A 268 -18.58 -9.50 11.67
CA PRO A 268 -17.62 -8.38 11.73
C PRO A 268 -18.15 -7.22 12.59
N SER A 269 -17.30 -6.53 13.32
CA SER A 269 -17.48 -5.25 14.02
C SER A 269 -16.67 -5.17 15.32
N SER A 270 -16.00 -6.25 15.73
CA SER A 270 -15.22 -6.34 16.98
C SER A 270 -13.75 -6.71 16.75
N GLU A 271 -13.22 -6.41 15.58
CA GLU A 271 -11.83 -6.69 15.18
C GLU A 271 -10.86 -5.77 15.92
N ILE A 272 -10.50 -6.18 17.16
CA ILE A 272 -9.70 -5.36 18.08
C ILE A 272 -8.41 -4.86 17.43
N PHE A 273 -7.63 -5.72 16.74
CA PHE A 273 -6.37 -5.34 16.14
C PHE A 273 -6.51 -4.33 14.99
N TYR A 274 -7.66 -4.30 14.34
CA TYR A 274 -7.95 -3.34 13.29
C TYR A 274 -8.33 -1.98 13.88
N TYR A 275 -9.25 -1.93 14.85
CA TYR A 275 -9.74 -0.69 15.43
C TYR A 275 -8.70 0.00 16.33
N GLN A 276 -7.78 -0.76 16.95
CA GLN A 276 -6.65 -0.17 17.68
C GLN A 276 -5.83 0.80 16.83
N GLN A 277 -5.65 0.50 15.54
CA GLN A 277 -4.87 1.32 14.64
C GLN A 277 -5.54 2.66 14.29
N GLN A 278 -6.86 2.74 14.42
CA GLN A 278 -7.62 3.99 14.23
C GLN A 278 -7.61 4.85 15.50
N GLN A 279 -7.67 4.20 16.65
CA GLN A 279 -7.90 4.88 17.93
C GLN A 279 -6.62 5.48 18.50
N PHE A 280 -5.47 4.78 18.39
CA PHE A 280 -4.29 5.17 19.14
C PHE A 280 -3.20 5.80 18.27
N THR A 281 -2.74 6.99 18.71
CA THR A 281 -1.60 7.70 18.12
C THR A 281 -0.30 7.46 18.88
N PHE A 282 -0.33 6.63 19.92
CA PHE A 282 0.82 6.28 20.76
C PHE A 282 1.09 4.78 20.75
N PRO A 283 2.30 4.31 21.09
CA PRO A 283 2.69 2.91 21.02
C PRO A 283 1.85 2.01 21.95
N ILE A 284 1.26 0.97 21.36
CA ILE A 284 0.58 -0.13 22.07
C ILE A 284 1.04 -1.44 21.46
N ASP A 285 1.52 -2.34 22.32
CA ASP A 285 1.89 -3.68 21.91
C ASP A 285 0.90 -4.69 22.48
N THR A 286 0.64 -5.76 21.74
CA THR A 286 -0.23 -6.85 22.20
C THR A 286 0.45 -8.20 22.02
N SER A 287 0.41 -9.02 23.07
CA SER A 287 0.90 -10.40 23.06
C SER A 287 -0.26 -11.37 23.29
N MET A 288 -0.37 -12.35 22.43
CA MET A 288 -1.27 -13.50 22.59
C MET A 288 -0.45 -14.78 22.73
N ASN A 289 -0.49 -15.38 23.91
CA ASN A 289 0.05 -16.73 24.16
C ASN A 289 -1.10 -17.72 24.17
N VAL A 290 -1.17 -18.57 23.16
CA VAL A 290 -2.27 -19.54 22.94
C VAL A 290 -1.75 -20.96 23.13
N GLU A 291 -2.29 -21.68 24.11
CA GLU A 291 -2.05 -23.10 24.31
C GLU A 291 -3.24 -23.92 23.79
N ILE A 292 -2.96 -24.87 22.91
CA ILE A 292 -3.98 -25.68 22.26
C ILE A 292 -4.33 -26.86 23.16
N VAL A 293 -5.60 -26.96 23.53
CA VAL A 293 -6.15 -28.05 24.32
C VAL A 293 -6.94 -28.98 23.42
N THR A 294 -6.51 -30.21 23.28
CA THR A 294 -7.21 -31.21 22.43
C THR A 294 -8.69 -31.33 22.80
N ASN A 295 -9.58 -31.53 21.83
CA ASN A 295 -11.01 -31.61 22.01
C ASN A 295 -11.40 -32.56 23.16
N ARG A 296 -10.79 -33.74 23.28
CA ARG A 296 -11.04 -34.69 24.35
C ARG A 296 -10.75 -34.14 25.75
N LYS A 297 -9.61 -33.43 25.89
CA LYS A 297 -9.23 -32.76 27.15
C LYS A 297 -10.16 -31.59 27.44
N ALA A 298 -10.47 -30.79 26.42
CA ALA A 298 -11.37 -29.66 26.50
C ALA A 298 -12.75 -30.06 27.02
N LEU A 299 -13.40 -31.04 26.39
CA LEU A 299 -14.70 -31.58 26.83
C LEU A 299 -14.67 -32.10 28.26
N SER A 300 -13.59 -32.77 28.66
CA SER A 300 -13.43 -33.22 30.06
C SER A 300 -13.36 -32.04 31.02
N THR A 301 -12.61 -30.98 30.69
CA THR A 301 -12.48 -29.78 31.52
C THR A 301 -13.80 -29.03 31.63
N VAL A 302 -14.50 -28.83 30.52
CA VAL A 302 -15.78 -28.14 30.45
C VAL A 302 -16.85 -28.88 31.23
N ARG A 303 -16.91 -30.21 31.07
CA ARG A 303 -17.86 -31.06 31.85
C ARG A 303 -17.59 -31.04 33.34
N ASN A 304 -16.32 -31.02 33.74
CA ASN A 304 -15.96 -30.89 35.16
C ASN A 304 -16.40 -29.54 35.71
N LYS A 305 -16.16 -28.46 34.98
CA LYS A 305 -16.59 -27.10 35.38
C LYS A 305 -18.11 -26.97 35.43
N LYS A 306 -18.81 -27.55 34.47
CA LYS A 306 -20.28 -27.63 34.48
C LYS A 306 -20.81 -28.33 35.71
N LYS A 307 -20.16 -29.43 36.13
CA LYS A 307 -20.54 -30.16 37.36
C LYS A 307 -20.31 -29.28 38.59
N GLU A 308 -19.17 -28.60 38.69
CA GLU A 308 -18.86 -27.69 39.79
C GLU A 308 -19.87 -26.52 39.88
N LEU A 309 -20.24 -25.91 38.78
CA LEU A 309 -21.24 -24.85 38.74
C LEU A 309 -22.64 -25.34 39.11
N LYS A 310 -23.02 -26.56 38.66
CA LYS A 310 -24.28 -27.19 39.07
C LYS A 310 -24.32 -27.53 40.56
N ASP A 311 -23.20 -27.96 41.14
CA ASP A 311 -23.10 -28.20 42.56
C ASP A 311 -23.26 -26.91 43.38
N LEU A 312 -22.70 -25.77 42.89
CA LEU A 312 -22.89 -24.44 43.48
C LEU A 312 -24.37 -24.00 43.40
N ASP A 313 -25.01 -24.17 42.25
CA ASP A 313 -26.42 -23.86 42.03
C ASP A 313 -27.33 -24.69 42.99
N ASN A 314 -27.10 -25.99 43.06
CA ASN A 314 -27.82 -26.88 43.97
C ASN A 314 -27.63 -26.51 45.44
N HIS A 315 -26.42 -26.09 45.85
CA HIS A 315 -26.19 -25.63 47.21
C HIS A 315 -26.91 -24.31 47.55
N ALA A 316 -27.00 -23.37 46.57
CA ALA A 316 -27.81 -22.16 46.76
C ALA A 316 -29.30 -22.51 46.95
N TRP A 317 -29.83 -23.41 46.13
CA TRP A 317 -31.20 -23.92 46.22
C TRP A 317 -31.50 -24.63 47.57
N GLN A 318 -30.55 -25.43 48.06
CA GLN A 318 -30.73 -26.14 49.34
C GLN A 318 -30.75 -25.22 50.56
N ASN A 319 -30.17 -24.01 50.43
CA ASN A 319 -30.12 -23.02 51.48
C ASN A 319 -31.17 -21.89 51.32
N ASP A 320 -32.24 -22.11 50.53
CA ASP A 320 -33.28 -21.12 50.24
C ASP A 320 -32.72 -19.74 49.81
N SER A 321 -31.55 -19.71 49.12
CA SER A 321 -30.97 -18.52 48.60
C SER A 321 -31.04 -18.50 47.05
N GLU A 322 -31.27 -17.32 46.47
CA GLU A 322 -31.23 -17.16 45.02
C GLU A 322 -29.80 -17.44 44.50
N THR A 323 -29.70 -18.20 43.44
CA THR A 323 -28.42 -18.42 42.74
C THR A 323 -27.97 -17.10 42.18
N SER A 324 -26.70 -16.76 42.40
CA SER A 324 -26.09 -15.55 41.81
C SER A 324 -26.24 -15.57 40.28
N THR A 325 -26.67 -14.45 39.68
CA THR A 325 -26.76 -14.28 38.23
C THR A 325 -25.46 -14.70 37.53
N ASN A 326 -24.30 -14.44 38.12
CA ASN A 326 -23.00 -14.86 37.61
C ASN A 326 -22.85 -16.39 37.46
N VAL A 327 -23.48 -17.20 38.34
CA VAL A 327 -23.45 -18.67 38.24
C VAL A 327 -24.38 -19.15 37.14
N VAL A 328 -25.53 -18.51 36.96
CA VAL A 328 -26.47 -18.81 35.87
C VAL A 328 -25.83 -18.51 34.51
N ASP A 329 -25.30 -17.33 34.34
CA ASP A 329 -24.61 -16.89 33.09
C ASP A 329 -23.40 -17.81 32.78
N ALA A 330 -22.62 -18.20 33.81
CA ALA A 330 -21.52 -19.14 33.65
C ALA A 330 -21.99 -20.56 33.25
N LEU A 331 -23.16 -21.04 33.76
CA LEU A 331 -23.74 -22.30 33.35
C LEU A 331 -24.19 -22.28 31.89
N ASP A 332 -24.80 -21.19 31.45
CA ASP A 332 -25.23 -21.03 30.05
C ASP A 332 -24.02 -20.99 29.10
N SER A 333 -22.99 -20.19 29.41
CA SER A 333 -21.74 -20.14 28.64
C SER A 333 -21.03 -21.51 28.57
N VAL A 334 -21.00 -22.27 29.67
CA VAL A 334 -20.40 -23.62 29.70
C VAL A 334 -21.23 -24.63 28.89
N ASN A 335 -22.57 -24.51 28.88
CA ASN A 335 -23.45 -25.36 28.06
C ASN A 335 -23.23 -25.11 26.57
N GLU A 336 -23.13 -23.84 26.17
CA GLU A 336 -22.88 -23.44 24.81
C GLU A 336 -21.50 -23.92 24.32
N LEU A 337 -20.45 -23.68 25.12
CA LEU A 337 -19.10 -24.15 24.82
C LEU A 337 -19.03 -25.68 24.71
N GLU A 338 -19.74 -26.46 25.61
CA GLU A 338 -19.82 -27.91 25.50
C GLU A 338 -20.46 -28.32 24.17
N SER A 339 -21.57 -27.69 23.80
CA SER A 339 -22.30 -27.97 22.55
C SER A 339 -21.42 -27.70 21.33
N THR A 340 -20.76 -26.54 21.30
CA THR A 340 -19.87 -26.14 20.23
C THR A 340 -18.69 -27.10 20.05
N LEU A 341 -18.01 -27.46 21.14
CA LEU A 341 -16.89 -28.42 21.12
C LEU A 341 -17.33 -29.83 20.72
N ASP A 342 -18.54 -30.27 21.12
CA ASP A 342 -19.05 -31.60 20.78
C ASP A 342 -19.48 -31.67 19.29
N GLN A 343 -20.02 -30.59 18.72
CA GLN A 343 -20.44 -30.52 17.34
C GLN A 343 -19.25 -30.33 16.39
N SER A 344 -18.40 -29.34 16.66
CA SER A 344 -17.28 -28.98 15.76
C SER A 344 -16.12 -29.97 15.82
N LYS A 345 -15.97 -30.69 16.93
CA LYS A 345 -14.78 -31.52 17.24
C LYS A 345 -13.46 -30.74 17.21
N GLU A 346 -13.52 -29.42 17.29
CA GLU A 346 -12.36 -28.57 17.34
C GLU A 346 -11.66 -28.61 18.72
N SER A 347 -10.43 -28.13 18.76
CA SER A 347 -9.69 -27.91 20.01
C SER A 347 -10.23 -26.67 20.71
N MET A 348 -10.04 -26.58 22.01
CA MET A 348 -10.21 -25.35 22.79
C MET A 348 -8.87 -24.69 22.99
N TYR A 349 -8.86 -23.39 23.18
CA TYR A 349 -7.64 -22.58 23.27
C TYR A 349 -7.61 -21.88 24.63
N LYS A 350 -6.46 -21.98 25.32
CA LYS A 350 -6.16 -21.18 26.50
C LYS A 350 -5.38 -19.96 26.06
N LEU A 351 -6.02 -18.83 26.11
CA LEU A 351 -5.48 -17.55 25.70
C LEU A 351 -5.00 -16.75 26.91
N SER A 352 -3.73 -16.37 26.92
CA SER A 352 -3.24 -15.22 27.69
C SER A 352 -3.12 -14.05 26.74
N TYR A 353 -3.88 -12.99 26.96
CA TYR A 353 -3.93 -11.78 26.17
C TYR A 353 -3.39 -10.62 26.97
N VAL A 354 -2.28 -10.05 26.56
CA VAL A 354 -1.57 -8.98 27.29
C VAL A 354 -1.41 -7.78 26.40
N VAL A 355 -1.81 -6.60 26.89
CA VAL A 355 -1.62 -5.32 26.26
C VAL A 355 -0.55 -4.54 27.02
N ARG A 356 0.48 -4.06 26.34
CA ARG A 356 1.55 -3.20 26.85
C ARG A 356 1.34 -1.79 26.40
N VAL A 357 1.36 -0.85 27.34
CA VAL A 357 1.29 0.60 27.09
C VAL A 357 2.54 1.24 27.63
N THR A 358 3.22 2.05 26.84
CA THR A 358 4.45 2.74 27.24
C THR A 358 4.27 4.26 27.18
N ALA A 359 5.03 4.98 28.03
CA ALA A 359 5.07 6.43 28.05
C ALA A 359 6.40 6.94 28.59
N PRO A 360 6.82 8.19 28.27
CA PRO A 360 8.05 8.79 28.79
C PRO A 360 7.96 9.18 30.26
N ASP A 361 6.76 9.40 30.77
CA ASP A 361 6.53 9.76 32.16
C ASP A 361 5.23 9.12 32.72
N LEU A 362 5.01 9.27 34.03
CA LEU A 362 3.89 8.61 34.71
C LEU A 362 2.54 9.30 34.49
N GLU A 363 2.50 10.59 34.21
CA GLU A 363 1.24 11.30 33.94
C GLU A 363 0.71 10.88 32.55
N GLU A 364 1.60 10.88 31.57
CA GLU A 364 1.28 10.40 30.24
C GLU A 364 0.92 8.91 30.23
N LEU A 365 1.63 8.07 30.99
CA LEU A 365 1.27 6.67 31.17
C LEU A 365 -0.15 6.50 31.71
N LYS A 366 -0.53 7.30 32.71
CA LYS A 366 -1.87 7.26 33.29
C LYS A 366 -2.93 7.66 32.26
N ARG A 367 -2.69 8.70 31.48
CA ARG A 367 -3.58 9.17 30.41
C ARG A 367 -3.81 8.07 29.39
N ARG A 368 -2.73 7.51 28.81
CA ARG A 368 -2.76 6.43 27.84
C ARG A 368 -3.45 5.18 28.36
N CYS A 369 -3.20 4.80 29.62
CA CYS A 369 -3.83 3.67 30.26
C CYS A 369 -5.36 3.82 30.37
N ASN A 370 -5.86 5.02 30.66
CA ASN A 370 -7.29 5.27 30.70
C ASN A 370 -7.91 5.16 29.30
N GLU A 371 -7.29 5.77 28.30
CA GLU A 371 -7.74 5.72 26.90
C GLU A 371 -7.82 4.28 26.37
N VAL A 372 -6.79 3.46 26.67
CA VAL A 372 -6.81 2.03 26.32
C VAL A 372 -7.94 1.30 27.02
N LYS A 373 -8.15 1.58 28.30
CA LYS A 373 -9.24 0.93 29.04
C LYS A 373 -10.61 1.29 28.47
N ASP A 374 -10.85 2.57 28.18
CA ASP A 374 -12.10 3.05 27.63
C ASP A 374 -12.37 2.41 26.24
N PHE A 375 -11.37 2.33 25.38
CA PHE A 375 -11.48 1.65 24.07
C PHE A 375 -11.91 0.19 24.20
N TYR A 376 -11.30 -0.57 25.11
CA TYR A 376 -11.68 -1.98 25.31
C TYR A 376 -13.05 -2.11 25.99
N ASP A 377 -13.39 -1.19 26.88
CA ASP A 377 -14.71 -1.15 27.53
C ASP A 377 -15.82 -0.91 26.48
N ASP A 378 -15.59 -0.08 25.47
CA ASP A 378 -16.51 0.16 24.33
C ASP A 378 -16.71 -1.11 23.47
N LEU A 379 -15.70 -1.98 23.41
CA LEU A 379 -15.79 -3.28 22.74
C LEU A 379 -16.29 -4.41 23.65
N ASN A 380 -16.86 -4.08 24.80
CA ASN A 380 -17.31 -5.06 25.80
C ASN A 380 -16.22 -5.98 26.36
N VAL A 381 -14.96 -5.60 26.27
CA VAL A 381 -13.80 -6.32 26.84
C VAL A 381 -13.30 -5.58 28.06
N LYS A 382 -13.45 -6.17 29.24
CA LYS A 382 -13.00 -5.57 30.49
C LYS A 382 -11.53 -5.92 30.74
N LEU A 383 -10.67 -4.91 30.68
CA LEU A 383 -9.27 -5.04 31.00
C LEU A 383 -8.99 -4.81 32.49
N VAL A 384 -8.06 -5.58 33.04
CA VAL A 384 -7.50 -5.37 34.39
C VAL A 384 -6.00 -5.10 34.29
N ARG A 385 -5.52 -4.20 35.13
CA ARG A 385 -4.10 -3.97 35.35
C ARG A 385 -3.71 -4.65 36.68
N PRO A 386 -3.09 -5.85 36.63
CA PRO A 386 -2.76 -6.63 37.80
C PRO A 386 -1.84 -5.88 38.77
N PHE A 387 -1.84 -6.30 40.00
CA PHE A 387 -1.01 -5.69 41.04
C PHE A 387 0.16 -6.61 41.36
N GLY A 388 1.38 -6.17 41.08
CA GLY A 388 2.60 -6.93 41.39
C GLY A 388 3.01 -7.98 40.33
N ASP A 389 2.30 -8.07 39.18
CA ASP A 389 2.55 -9.09 38.17
C ASP A 389 3.16 -8.51 36.87
N MET A 390 3.61 -7.26 36.91
CA MET A 390 4.07 -6.51 35.72
C MET A 390 5.23 -7.22 35.01
N LEU A 391 6.20 -7.72 35.78
CA LEU A 391 7.36 -8.41 35.21
C LEU A 391 6.99 -9.76 34.59
N GLY A 392 6.01 -10.46 35.17
CA GLY A 392 5.48 -11.70 34.59
C GLY A 392 4.80 -11.47 33.26
N LEU A 393 3.93 -10.44 33.17
CA LEU A 393 3.27 -10.05 31.93
C LEU A 393 4.25 -9.55 30.87
N HIS A 394 5.26 -8.77 31.24
CA HIS A 394 6.37 -8.38 30.34
C HIS A 394 7.03 -9.61 29.70
N GLY A 395 7.27 -10.64 30.51
CA GLY A 395 7.86 -11.89 30.03
C GLY A 395 7.06 -12.59 28.95
N GLU A 396 5.75 -12.44 28.92
CA GLU A 396 4.89 -13.04 27.92
C GLU A 396 5.00 -12.42 26.51
N PHE A 397 5.69 -11.31 26.38
CA PHE A 397 6.02 -10.71 25.06
C PHE A 397 7.28 -11.32 24.43
N LEU A 398 8.18 -11.89 25.24
CA LEU A 398 9.46 -12.37 24.71
C LEU A 398 9.26 -13.61 23.82
N PRO A 399 9.95 -13.69 22.67
CA PRO A 399 9.85 -14.84 21.78
C PRO A 399 10.13 -16.16 22.49
N ALA A 400 9.33 -17.19 22.19
CA ALA A 400 9.38 -18.53 22.79
C ALA A 400 9.29 -18.55 24.32
N SER A 401 8.73 -17.49 24.92
CA SER A 401 8.50 -17.43 26.37
C SER A 401 7.45 -18.45 26.81
N LYS A 402 7.47 -18.75 28.07
CA LYS A 402 6.39 -19.48 28.72
C LYS A 402 5.42 -18.49 29.36
N ARG A 403 4.18 -18.91 29.50
CA ARG A 403 3.22 -18.19 30.33
C ARG A 403 3.66 -18.23 31.78
N TYR A 404 3.79 -17.07 32.40
CA TYR A 404 4.21 -16.95 33.79
C TYR A 404 3.02 -16.88 34.75
N LEU A 405 1.88 -16.36 34.30
CA LEU A 405 0.69 -16.15 35.08
C LEU A 405 -0.45 -17.06 34.60
N ASN A 406 -1.16 -17.70 35.52
CA ASN A 406 -2.26 -18.58 35.18
C ASN A 406 -3.65 -18.04 35.58
N ASP A 407 -3.70 -16.90 36.26
CA ASP A 407 -4.94 -16.34 36.79
C ASP A 407 -5.77 -15.57 35.77
N TYR A 408 -5.15 -15.20 34.61
CA TYR A 408 -5.76 -14.34 33.58
C TYR A 408 -5.98 -15.09 32.26
N ILE A 409 -6.20 -16.41 32.32
CA ILE A 409 -6.41 -17.23 31.14
C ILE A 409 -7.87 -17.16 30.73
N GLN A 410 -8.09 -16.88 29.43
CA GLN A 410 -9.38 -17.01 28.79
C GLN A 410 -9.46 -18.34 28.01
N TYR A 411 -10.60 -19.04 28.13
CA TYR A 411 -10.88 -20.24 27.35
C TYR A 411 -11.73 -19.86 26.15
N VAL A 412 -11.15 -19.96 24.96
CA VAL A 412 -11.74 -19.43 23.72
C VAL A 412 -11.78 -20.49 22.62
N THR A 413 -12.55 -20.22 21.58
CA THR A 413 -12.63 -21.00 20.34
C THR A 413 -11.67 -20.50 19.27
N SER A 414 -11.48 -21.27 18.20
CA SER A 414 -10.74 -20.80 17.01
C SER A 414 -11.45 -19.65 16.32
N ASP A 415 -12.76 -19.60 16.40
CA ASP A 415 -13.62 -18.58 15.85
C ASP A 415 -13.37 -17.22 16.53
N PHE A 416 -13.37 -17.21 17.86
CA PHE A 416 -13.02 -16.02 18.64
C PHE A 416 -11.64 -15.46 18.28
N LEU A 417 -10.61 -16.34 18.21
CA LEU A 417 -9.25 -15.89 17.87
C LEU A 417 -9.16 -15.30 16.46
N ALA A 418 -9.92 -15.85 15.52
CA ALA A 418 -9.99 -15.32 14.16
C ALA A 418 -10.75 -13.99 14.11
N GLY A 419 -11.77 -13.80 14.93
CA GLY A 419 -12.55 -12.57 15.01
C GLY A 419 -11.78 -11.35 15.51
N LEU A 420 -10.64 -11.54 16.17
CA LEU A 420 -9.81 -10.43 16.65
C LEU A 420 -9.16 -9.61 15.53
N GLY A 421 -9.13 -10.10 14.28
CA GLY A 421 -8.60 -9.37 13.12
C GLY A 421 -7.06 -9.24 13.10
N PHE A 422 -6.34 -10.28 13.56
CA PHE A 422 -4.88 -10.26 13.61
C PHE A 422 -4.27 -10.15 12.21
N GLY A 423 -3.45 -9.11 11.98
CA GLY A 423 -2.85 -8.80 10.68
C GLY A 423 -3.68 -7.87 9.79
N ALA A 424 -4.91 -7.54 10.20
CA ALA A 424 -5.73 -6.54 9.51
C ALA A 424 -5.09 -5.15 9.61
N THR A 425 -5.04 -4.41 8.51
CA THR A 425 -4.38 -3.10 8.46
C THR A 425 -5.19 -2.07 7.66
N GLN A 426 -4.85 -0.81 7.90
CA GLN A 426 -5.28 0.34 7.11
C GLN A 426 -4.09 1.09 6.50
N MET A 427 -2.95 0.44 6.39
CA MET A 427 -1.77 1.06 5.77
C MET A 427 -2.05 1.37 4.29
N LEU A 428 -1.65 2.55 3.84
CA LEU A 428 -1.74 3.02 2.47
C LEU A 428 -0.39 3.54 2.00
N GLY A 429 -0.13 3.41 0.70
CA GLY A 429 1.08 3.93 0.09
C GLY A 429 2.36 3.18 0.48
N GLU A 430 3.47 3.87 0.36
CA GLU A 430 4.83 3.39 0.59
C GLU A 430 5.38 3.93 1.92
N PRO A 431 6.43 3.33 2.50
CA PRO A 431 7.06 3.84 3.72
C PRO A 431 7.85 5.15 3.51
N GLU A 432 8.24 5.45 2.28
CA GLU A 432 8.89 6.70 1.85
C GLU A 432 8.55 7.00 0.39
N GLY A 433 8.91 8.19 -0.10
CA GLY A 433 8.67 8.66 -1.47
C GLY A 433 8.03 10.04 -1.52
N ILE A 434 7.17 10.26 -2.50
CA ILE A 434 6.42 11.51 -2.66
C ILE A 434 5.32 11.56 -1.59
N TYR A 435 5.39 12.53 -0.68
CA TYR A 435 4.31 12.81 0.26
C TYR A 435 3.12 13.40 -0.48
N ILE A 436 1.95 12.78 -0.34
CA ILE A 436 0.71 13.24 -0.97
C ILE A 436 -0.35 13.74 0.03
N GLY A 437 -0.22 13.40 1.29
CA GLY A 437 -1.20 13.72 2.32
C GLY A 437 -1.25 12.68 3.42
N TYR A 438 -2.40 12.51 4.05
CA TYR A 438 -2.58 11.59 5.16
C TYR A 438 -3.90 10.80 5.05
N SER A 439 -3.91 9.62 5.64
CA SER A 439 -5.11 8.77 5.75
C SER A 439 -6.11 9.41 6.71
N LEU A 440 -7.38 9.52 6.30
CA LEU A 440 -8.44 10.06 7.18
C LEU A 440 -8.79 9.08 8.32
N ASP A 441 -8.64 7.79 8.10
CA ASP A 441 -8.97 6.77 9.12
C ASP A 441 -7.90 6.67 10.22
N THR A 442 -6.61 6.92 9.89
CA THR A 442 -5.49 6.68 10.81
C THR A 442 -4.63 7.91 11.11
N GLY A 443 -4.82 9.02 10.39
CA GLY A 443 -3.97 10.21 10.48
C GLY A 443 -2.53 10.02 9.97
N ARG A 444 -2.18 8.85 9.43
CA ARG A 444 -0.82 8.55 8.98
C ARG A 444 -0.50 9.17 7.63
N ASN A 445 0.74 9.59 7.49
CA ASN A 445 1.26 10.09 6.22
C ASN A 445 1.20 9.02 5.13
N VAL A 446 0.87 9.44 3.93
CA VAL A 446 0.81 8.59 2.75
C VAL A 446 1.84 9.08 1.75
N TYR A 447 2.74 8.17 1.38
CA TYR A 447 3.78 8.40 0.38
C TYR A 447 3.52 7.54 -0.85
N LEU A 448 3.90 8.01 -2.02
CA LEU A 448 3.81 7.27 -3.27
C LEU A 448 5.16 7.20 -3.99
N LYS A 449 5.40 6.09 -4.65
CA LYS A 449 6.49 5.90 -5.62
C LYS A 449 5.91 5.47 -6.96
N PRO A 450 5.47 6.41 -7.81
CA PRO A 450 4.75 6.10 -9.05
C PRO A 450 5.51 5.15 -10.00
N ALA A 451 6.84 5.23 -10.03
CA ALA A 451 7.69 4.37 -10.84
C ALA A 451 7.85 2.94 -10.31
N LEU A 452 7.48 2.68 -9.04
CA LEU A 452 7.81 1.45 -8.33
C LEU A 452 7.17 0.20 -8.93
N ALA A 453 5.97 0.32 -9.51
CA ALA A 453 5.23 -0.81 -10.08
C ALA A 453 6.02 -1.56 -11.17
N SER A 454 6.85 -0.85 -11.96
CA SER A 454 7.66 -1.46 -13.03
C SER A 454 8.78 -2.36 -12.50
N GLN A 455 9.19 -2.19 -11.24
CA GLN A 455 10.31 -2.91 -10.62
C GLN A 455 9.91 -4.30 -10.09
N GLY A 456 8.62 -4.66 -10.15
CA GLY A 456 8.15 -5.99 -9.73
C GLY A 456 8.27 -6.22 -8.23
N VAL A 457 7.88 -5.26 -7.43
CA VAL A 457 7.99 -5.29 -5.97
C VAL A 457 7.16 -6.44 -5.38
N LYS A 458 7.74 -7.14 -4.42
CA LYS A 458 7.07 -8.25 -3.74
C LYS A 458 5.83 -7.73 -2.99
N GLY A 459 4.69 -8.27 -3.33
CA GLY A 459 3.40 -7.92 -2.71
C GLY A 459 2.52 -7.03 -3.59
N SER A 460 3.07 -6.33 -4.60
CA SER A 460 2.25 -5.55 -5.53
C SER A 460 1.27 -6.45 -6.29
N VAL A 461 0.05 -5.95 -6.49
CA VAL A 461 -0.99 -6.65 -7.26
C VAL A 461 -0.95 -6.30 -8.74
N THR A 462 -0.16 -5.29 -9.10
CA THR A 462 -0.02 -4.80 -10.47
C THR A 462 1.42 -4.38 -10.76
N ASN A 463 1.78 -4.46 -12.04
CA ASN A 463 3.02 -3.87 -12.55
C ASN A 463 2.73 -2.70 -13.50
N ALA A 464 1.52 -2.16 -13.46
CA ALA A 464 1.08 -1.06 -14.30
C ALA A 464 1.51 0.27 -13.72
N LEU A 465 1.99 1.17 -14.58
CA LEU A 465 2.44 2.52 -14.22
C LEU A 465 1.37 3.59 -14.51
N ALA A 466 0.23 3.20 -15.11
CA ALA A 466 -0.84 4.14 -15.39
C ALA A 466 -1.65 4.46 -14.13
N ALA A 467 -2.14 5.70 -14.04
CA ALA A 467 -2.97 6.19 -12.96
C ALA A 467 -4.30 6.75 -13.49
N ALA A 468 -5.35 6.69 -12.67
CA ALA A 468 -6.66 7.24 -12.98
C ALA A 468 -7.14 8.18 -11.86
N PHE A 469 -7.64 9.36 -12.26
CA PHE A 469 -8.25 10.36 -11.38
C PHE A 469 -9.68 10.59 -11.84
N VAL A 470 -10.65 10.07 -11.08
CA VAL A 470 -12.08 10.11 -11.45
C VAL A 470 -12.91 10.87 -10.42
N GLY A 471 -14.01 11.48 -10.83
CA GLY A 471 -14.98 12.14 -9.94
C GLY A 471 -15.55 13.44 -10.52
N SER A 472 -16.51 14.04 -9.83
CA SER A 472 -17.21 15.24 -10.26
C SER A 472 -16.30 16.47 -10.34
N LEU A 473 -16.77 17.53 -11.02
CA LEU A 473 -16.09 18.83 -11.07
C LEU A 473 -15.91 19.42 -9.66
N GLY A 474 -14.75 20.06 -9.42
CA GLY A 474 -14.45 20.72 -8.15
C GLY A 474 -14.06 19.78 -7.01
N GLY A 475 -13.97 18.45 -7.23
CA GLY A 475 -13.59 17.48 -6.20
C GLY A 475 -12.09 17.47 -5.85
N GLY A 476 -11.21 18.11 -6.65
CA GLY A 476 -9.78 18.15 -6.43
C GLY A 476 -8.93 17.27 -7.36
N LYS A 477 -9.52 16.67 -8.40
CA LYS A 477 -8.82 15.80 -9.37
C LYS A 477 -7.57 16.44 -9.97
N SER A 478 -7.74 17.57 -10.66
CA SER A 478 -6.64 18.28 -11.35
C SER A 478 -5.60 18.75 -10.35
N PHE A 479 -6.02 19.25 -9.17
CA PHE A 479 -5.12 19.63 -8.09
C PHE A 479 -4.22 18.45 -7.65
N SER A 480 -4.82 17.32 -7.34
CA SER A 480 -4.10 16.14 -6.85
C SER A 480 -3.19 15.54 -7.92
N ASN A 481 -3.64 15.50 -9.17
CA ASN A 481 -2.84 15.10 -10.30
C ASN A 481 -1.63 16.03 -10.50
N ASN A 482 -1.86 17.35 -10.50
CA ASN A 482 -0.81 18.36 -10.60
C ASN A 482 0.25 18.18 -9.51
N MET A 483 -0.17 17.94 -8.27
CA MET A 483 0.72 17.71 -7.15
C MET A 483 1.60 16.46 -7.34
N ILE A 484 1.01 15.33 -7.77
CA ILE A 484 1.77 14.10 -8.03
C ILE A 484 2.75 14.28 -9.19
N VAL A 485 2.34 14.94 -10.28
CA VAL A 485 3.20 15.21 -11.43
C VAL A 485 4.35 16.13 -11.03
N TYR A 486 4.08 17.23 -10.33
CA TYR A 486 5.09 18.17 -9.84
C TYR A 486 6.16 17.46 -8.97
N TYR A 487 5.75 16.74 -7.95
CA TYR A 487 6.70 16.02 -7.11
C TYR A 487 7.43 14.90 -7.85
N SER A 488 6.77 14.22 -8.80
CA SER A 488 7.45 13.23 -9.65
C SER A 488 8.56 13.87 -10.48
N VAL A 489 8.32 15.07 -11.02
CA VAL A 489 9.33 15.86 -11.76
C VAL A 489 10.48 16.28 -10.84
N LEU A 490 10.19 16.69 -9.61
CA LEU A 490 11.24 16.99 -8.61
C LEU A 490 12.07 15.74 -8.28
N PHE A 491 11.47 14.56 -8.24
CA PHE A 491 12.17 13.29 -8.02
C PHE A 491 12.96 12.78 -9.24
N GLY A 492 12.92 13.52 -10.36
CA GLY A 492 13.71 13.27 -11.56
C GLY A 492 12.93 12.69 -12.73
N ALA A 493 11.61 12.61 -12.65
CA ALA A 493 10.78 12.23 -13.79
C ALA A 493 10.76 13.30 -14.87
N GLN A 494 10.50 12.90 -16.11
CA GLN A 494 10.07 13.80 -17.19
C GLN A 494 8.55 13.69 -17.37
N ALA A 495 7.88 14.83 -17.53
CA ALA A 495 6.45 14.86 -17.74
C ALA A 495 6.08 15.58 -19.04
N LEU A 496 5.09 15.02 -19.73
CA LEU A 496 4.37 15.63 -20.85
C LEU A 496 2.91 15.74 -20.47
N ILE A 497 2.42 16.95 -20.28
CA ILE A 497 1.03 17.24 -19.95
C ILE A 497 0.32 17.74 -21.20
N VAL A 498 -0.79 17.10 -21.53
CA VAL A 498 -1.74 17.59 -22.54
C VAL A 498 -2.86 18.33 -21.82
N ASP A 499 -2.92 19.63 -21.96
CA ASP A 499 -3.78 20.55 -21.21
C ASP A 499 -4.75 21.30 -22.15
N PRO A 500 -5.92 20.72 -22.46
CA PRO A 500 -6.87 21.34 -23.39
C PRO A 500 -7.59 22.56 -22.81
N LYS A 501 -7.51 22.79 -21.51
CA LYS A 501 -8.15 23.95 -20.84
C LYS A 501 -7.18 25.11 -20.60
N ALA A 502 -5.90 24.93 -20.92
CA ALA A 502 -4.83 25.90 -20.67
C ALA A 502 -4.75 26.38 -19.20
N GLU A 503 -5.09 25.51 -18.25
CA GLU A 503 -5.09 25.83 -16.81
C GLU A 503 -3.67 26.04 -16.26
N ARG A 504 -2.65 25.43 -16.89
CA ARG A 504 -1.25 25.44 -16.43
C ARG A 504 -0.37 26.53 -17.08
N GLY A 505 -0.99 27.45 -17.81
CA GLY A 505 -0.26 28.52 -18.51
C GLY A 505 0.62 29.40 -17.61
N ARG A 506 0.26 29.51 -16.32
CA ARG A 506 0.96 30.35 -15.34
C ARG A 506 1.99 29.59 -14.48
N TRP A 507 2.25 28.32 -14.72
CA TRP A 507 3.17 27.53 -13.89
C TRP A 507 4.61 28.06 -13.87
N LYS A 508 5.07 28.70 -14.95
CA LYS A 508 6.38 29.39 -14.91
C LYS A 508 6.45 30.55 -13.92
N GLU A 509 5.31 31.18 -13.64
CA GLU A 509 5.21 32.31 -12.71
C GLU A 509 4.96 31.81 -11.28
N THR A 510 4.13 30.79 -11.13
CA THR A 510 3.69 30.28 -9.82
C THR A 510 4.63 29.22 -9.22
N LEU A 511 5.52 28.64 -10.04
CA LEU A 511 6.54 27.66 -9.63
C LEU A 511 7.93 28.15 -10.03
N PRO A 512 8.41 29.29 -9.48
CA PRO A 512 9.64 29.94 -9.91
C PRO A 512 10.88 29.07 -9.71
N GLU A 513 10.87 28.18 -8.72
CA GLU A 513 11.98 27.29 -8.38
C GLU A 513 12.30 26.26 -9.48
N ILE A 514 11.31 25.89 -10.30
CA ILE A 514 11.46 24.96 -11.43
C ILE A 514 11.20 25.61 -12.78
N ALA A 515 10.93 26.92 -12.84
CA ALA A 515 10.55 27.65 -14.07
C ALA A 515 11.51 27.42 -15.23
N HIS A 516 12.80 27.23 -14.93
CA HIS A 516 13.85 27.00 -15.95
C HIS A 516 13.76 25.58 -16.59
N GLU A 517 13.08 24.63 -15.97
CA GLU A 517 12.80 23.28 -16.48
C GLU A 517 11.34 23.10 -16.93
N ILE A 518 10.54 24.18 -17.00
CA ILE A 518 9.19 24.17 -17.57
C ILE A 518 9.24 24.67 -19.02
N ASN A 519 8.64 23.88 -19.90
CA ASN A 519 8.35 24.27 -21.27
C ASN A 519 6.84 24.32 -21.50
N ILE A 520 6.30 25.44 -21.97
CA ILE A 520 4.87 25.59 -22.28
C ILE A 520 4.75 25.89 -23.75
N VAL A 521 4.06 25.04 -24.47
CA VAL A 521 3.76 25.19 -25.91
C VAL A 521 2.27 25.50 -26.04
N ASN A 522 1.94 26.70 -26.46
CA ASN A 522 0.57 27.13 -26.71
C ASN A 522 0.21 26.89 -28.17
N LEU A 523 -0.64 25.92 -28.43
CA LEU A 523 -1.14 25.65 -29.79
C LEU A 523 -2.40 26.48 -30.02
N THR A 524 -2.21 27.67 -30.56
CA THR A 524 -3.28 28.62 -30.97
C THR A 524 -3.28 28.78 -32.48
N SER A 525 -4.39 29.25 -33.05
CA SER A 525 -4.53 29.55 -34.50
C SER A 525 -3.71 30.73 -34.99
N GLU A 526 -2.80 31.27 -34.16
CA GLU A 526 -1.92 32.37 -34.57
C GLU A 526 -0.90 31.92 -35.63
N GLU A 527 -0.61 32.79 -36.59
CA GLU A 527 0.28 32.50 -37.70
C GLU A 527 1.69 32.03 -37.30
N GLN A 528 2.19 32.46 -36.12
CA GLN A 528 3.46 32.02 -35.57
C GLN A 528 3.50 30.53 -35.22
N ASN A 529 2.34 29.89 -35.04
CA ASN A 529 2.18 28.50 -34.70
C ASN A 529 1.90 27.60 -35.92
N ARG A 530 1.96 28.17 -37.12
CA ARG A 530 1.66 27.44 -38.35
C ARG A 530 2.57 26.23 -38.50
N GLY A 531 1.96 25.07 -38.74
CA GLY A 531 2.64 23.80 -38.96
C GLY A 531 3.27 23.16 -37.75
N LEU A 532 3.10 23.67 -36.52
CA LEU A 532 3.70 23.08 -35.32
C LEU A 532 3.25 21.63 -35.07
N LEU A 533 2.07 21.23 -35.55
CA LEU A 533 1.54 19.86 -35.46
C LEU A 533 1.65 19.12 -36.79
N ASP A 534 2.37 19.64 -37.79
CA ASP A 534 2.58 18.92 -39.04
C ASP A 534 3.45 17.66 -38.78
N PRO A 535 3.07 16.48 -39.27
CA PRO A 535 3.87 15.27 -39.14
C PRO A 535 5.33 15.39 -39.54
N TYR A 536 5.59 16.17 -40.55
CA TYR A 536 6.96 16.42 -41.05
C TYR A 536 7.79 17.35 -40.20
N VAL A 537 7.17 18.11 -39.32
CA VAL A 537 7.82 18.98 -38.31
C VAL A 537 8.05 18.25 -36.98
N ILE A 538 7.07 17.48 -36.56
CA ILE A 538 7.09 16.79 -35.25
C ILE A 538 7.96 15.54 -35.27
N MET A 539 7.91 14.74 -36.36
CA MET A 539 8.61 13.47 -36.44
C MET A 539 10.00 13.64 -37.06
N GLU A 540 11.04 13.27 -36.31
CA GLU A 540 12.43 13.30 -36.79
C GLU A 540 12.66 12.26 -37.89
N ASN A 541 12.00 11.07 -37.77
CA ASN A 541 12.20 9.99 -38.73
C ASN A 541 11.24 10.12 -39.92
N PRO A 542 11.72 10.19 -41.16
CA PRO A 542 10.87 10.35 -42.37
C PRO A 542 9.83 9.24 -42.53
N LYS A 543 10.09 8.01 -42.08
CA LYS A 543 9.12 6.91 -42.15
C LYS A 543 7.95 7.09 -41.19
N ASP A 544 8.23 7.63 -40.02
CA ASP A 544 7.20 7.87 -39.01
C ASP A 544 6.35 9.08 -39.41
N SER A 545 6.99 10.12 -40.02
CA SER A 545 6.29 11.25 -40.66
C SER A 545 5.35 10.78 -41.78
N GLU A 546 5.84 9.90 -42.71
CA GLU A 546 5.03 9.31 -43.80
C GLU A 546 3.81 8.55 -43.21
N SER A 547 4.03 7.74 -42.21
CA SER A 547 2.97 6.96 -41.57
C SER A 547 1.91 7.84 -40.93
N LEU A 548 2.33 8.84 -40.16
CA LEU A 548 1.43 9.78 -39.49
C LEU A 548 0.68 10.67 -40.50
N ALA A 549 1.33 11.11 -41.55
CA ALA A 549 0.68 11.87 -42.64
C ALA A 549 -0.39 11.04 -43.36
N ILE A 550 -0.13 9.73 -43.60
CA ILE A 550 -1.13 8.82 -44.12
C ILE A 550 -2.33 8.72 -43.17
N ASP A 551 -2.07 8.50 -41.89
CA ASP A 551 -3.14 8.33 -40.88
C ASP A 551 -4.02 9.57 -40.78
N ILE A 552 -3.43 10.77 -40.79
CA ILE A 552 -4.16 12.04 -40.73
C ILE A 552 -4.97 12.29 -42.00
N LEU A 553 -4.34 12.21 -43.18
CA LEU A 553 -5.00 12.56 -44.41
C LEU A 553 -6.07 11.52 -44.80
N THR A 554 -5.87 10.24 -44.49
CA THR A 554 -6.92 9.23 -44.65
C THR A 554 -8.08 9.45 -43.65
N PHE A 555 -7.79 9.89 -42.43
CA PHE A 555 -8.81 10.24 -41.46
C PHE A 555 -9.63 11.44 -41.92
N LEU A 556 -8.99 12.54 -42.29
CA LEU A 556 -9.68 13.76 -42.74
C LEU A 556 -10.49 13.55 -44.01
N THR A 557 -9.97 12.81 -45.00
CA THR A 557 -10.63 12.60 -46.29
C THR A 557 -11.62 11.45 -46.32
N GLY A 558 -11.61 10.58 -45.26
CA GLY A 558 -12.41 9.34 -45.28
C GLY A 558 -11.90 8.28 -46.29
N ILE A 559 -10.74 8.50 -46.93
CA ILE A 559 -10.19 7.54 -47.88
C ILE A 559 -9.69 6.30 -47.13
N SER A 560 -10.33 5.16 -47.40
CA SER A 560 -9.94 3.89 -46.81
C SER A 560 -8.74 3.26 -47.54
N SER A 561 -7.87 2.57 -46.81
CA SER A 561 -6.81 1.74 -47.41
C SER A 561 -7.34 0.65 -48.38
N ARG A 562 -8.64 0.40 -48.37
CA ARG A 562 -9.34 -0.52 -49.31
C ARG A 562 -9.81 0.16 -50.56
N ASP A 563 -9.74 1.48 -50.65
CA ASP A 563 -10.05 2.23 -51.87
C ASP A 563 -8.90 2.05 -52.88
N GLY A 564 -9.14 1.19 -53.85
CA GLY A 564 -8.15 0.80 -54.86
C GLY A 564 -7.80 1.92 -55.87
N GLU A 565 -8.57 3.02 -55.91
CA GLU A 565 -8.34 4.12 -56.84
C GLU A 565 -7.74 5.34 -56.15
N LYS A 566 -8.33 5.79 -55.04
CA LYS A 566 -7.94 7.02 -54.33
C LYS A 566 -6.73 6.82 -53.42
N PHE A 567 -6.69 5.74 -52.64
CA PHE A 567 -5.62 5.51 -51.70
C PHE A 567 -4.21 5.42 -52.29
N PRO A 568 -4.00 4.70 -53.44
CA PRO A 568 -2.70 4.65 -54.09
C PRO A 568 -2.21 6.02 -54.57
N VAL A 569 -3.12 6.90 -55.05
CA VAL A 569 -2.81 8.27 -55.51
C VAL A 569 -2.39 9.12 -54.30
N LEU A 570 -3.18 9.14 -53.23
CA LEU A 570 -2.86 9.87 -52.01
C LEU A 570 -1.51 9.42 -51.43
N ARG A 571 -1.31 8.09 -51.31
CA ARG A 571 -0.05 7.54 -50.78
C ARG A 571 1.17 7.89 -51.64
N LYS A 572 1.02 7.94 -52.95
CA LYS A 572 2.10 8.31 -53.86
C LYS A 572 2.51 9.77 -53.63
N ALA A 573 1.54 10.67 -53.50
CA ALA A 573 1.83 12.10 -53.21
C ALA A 573 2.52 12.28 -51.84
N ILE A 574 2.01 11.64 -50.78
CA ILE A 574 2.64 11.69 -49.49
C ILE A 574 4.09 11.17 -49.53
N ARG A 575 4.35 10.10 -50.27
CA ARG A 575 5.70 9.54 -50.42
C ARG A 575 6.63 10.43 -51.20
N ALA A 576 6.12 11.15 -52.22
CA ALA A 576 6.88 12.13 -52.96
C ALA A 576 7.35 13.27 -52.06
N VAL A 577 6.45 13.83 -51.24
CA VAL A 577 6.78 14.88 -50.28
C VAL A 577 7.74 14.36 -49.20
N THR A 578 7.58 13.12 -48.70
CA THR A 578 8.49 12.53 -47.72
C THR A 578 9.96 12.47 -48.22
N ASN A 579 10.14 12.27 -49.52
CA ASN A 579 11.45 12.18 -50.15
C ASN A 579 11.96 13.55 -50.69
N SER A 580 11.17 14.61 -50.57
CA SER A 580 11.55 15.99 -50.95
C SER A 580 12.43 16.67 -49.91
N GLU A 581 13.12 17.73 -50.26
CA GLU A 581 13.82 18.61 -49.32
C GLU A 581 12.83 19.48 -48.52
N GLU A 582 11.79 20.00 -49.19
CA GLU A 582 10.70 20.75 -48.57
C GLU A 582 9.56 19.80 -48.20
N ARG A 583 9.25 19.67 -46.91
CA ARG A 583 8.29 18.72 -46.39
C ARG A 583 7.20 19.44 -45.61
N GLY A 584 5.95 19.07 -45.84
CA GLY A 584 4.79 19.60 -45.14
C GLY A 584 3.50 19.02 -45.71
N LEU A 585 2.44 19.00 -44.90
CA LEU A 585 1.14 18.48 -45.35
C LEU A 585 0.55 19.34 -46.49
N PHE A 586 0.85 20.65 -46.52
CA PHE A 586 0.43 21.52 -47.62
C PHE A 586 1.09 21.13 -48.96
N LYS A 587 2.35 20.70 -48.93
CA LYS A 587 3.07 20.20 -50.12
C LYS A 587 2.42 18.95 -50.73
N VAL A 588 1.70 18.17 -49.92
CA VAL A 588 0.95 17.02 -50.44
C VAL A 588 -0.21 17.46 -51.36
N ILE A 589 -0.85 18.59 -51.06
CA ILE A 589 -1.86 19.21 -51.92
C ILE A 589 -1.23 19.67 -53.27
N GLU A 590 -0.07 20.32 -53.18
CA GLU A 590 0.66 20.75 -54.39
C GLU A 590 1.08 19.58 -55.29
N GLU A 591 1.56 18.48 -54.68
CA GLU A 591 1.97 17.28 -55.41
C GLU A 591 0.76 16.56 -56.07
N LEU A 592 -0.38 16.48 -55.37
CA LEU A 592 -1.62 15.98 -55.92
C LEU A 592 -2.12 16.80 -57.12
N ARG A 593 -1.99 18.12 -57.07
CA ARG A 593 -2.34 19.03 -58.17
C ARG A 593 -1.36 18.88 -59.34
N ALA A 594 -0.07 18.71 -59.08
CA ALA A 594 0.94 18.50 -60.09
C ALA A 594 0.72 17.21 -60.88
N GLU A 595 0.18 16.17 -60.28
CA GLU A 595 -0.19 14.93 -60.98
C GLU A 595 -1.33 15.10 -61.97
N GLY A 596 -2.23 16.04 -61.77
CA GLY A 596 -3.23 16.50 -62.77
C GLY A 596 -4.29 15.52 -63.24
N THR A 597 -4.49 14.41 -62.48
CA THR A 597 -5.57 13.47 -62.78
C THR A 597 -6.88 13.94 -62.14
N THR A 598 -8.04 13.51 -62.66
CA THR A 598 -9.35 13.86 -62.04
C THR A 598 -9.41 13.41 -60.58
N ILE A 599 -8.83 12.22 -60.29
CA ILE A 599 -8.81 11.64 -58.92
C ILE A 599 -7.88 12.46 -58.01
N SER A 600 -6.65 12.78 -58.47
CA SER A 600 -5.70 13.55 -57.67
C SER A 600 -6.21 14.96 -57.39
N THR A 601 -6.80 15.63 -58.40
CA THR A 601 -7.39 17.00 -58.21
C THR A 601 -8.56 16.95 -57.21
N SER A 602 -9.45 15.93 -57.30
CA SER A 602 -10.58 15.78 -56.36
C SER A 602 -10.10 15.56 -54.92
N ILE A 603 -9.01 14.81 -54.73
CA ILE A 603 -8.41 14.59 -53.38
C ILE A 603 -7.78 15.90 -52.90
N ALA A 604 -7.03 16.62 -53.77
CA ALA A 604 -6.42 17.89 -53.44
C ALA A 604 -7.45 18.94 -52.99
N ASP A 605 -8.56 19.09 -53.76
CA ASP A 605 -9.63 20.04 -53.44
C ASP A 605 -10.31 19.68 -52.08
N HIS A 606 -10.47 18.39 -51.82
CA HIS A 606 -11.03 17.92 -50.53
C HIS A 606 -10.10 18.25 -49.37
N ILE A 607 -8.81 17.97 -49.47
CA ILE A 607 -7.84 18.31 -48.41
C ILE A 607 -7.74 19.83 -48.23
N GLU A 608 -7.69 20.59 -49.33
CA GLU A 608 -7.64 22.03 -49.30
C GLU A 608 -8.83 22.68 -48.60
N SER A 609 -10.03 22.10 -48.73
CA SER A 609 -11.22 22.59 -48.00
C SER A 609 -11.08 22.63 -46.49
N PHE A 610 -10.16 21.84 -45.91
CA PHE A 610 -9.83 21.92 -44.47
C PHE A 610 -8.91 23.09 -44.16
N THR A 611 -8.06 23.52 -45.12
CA THR A 611 -7.08 24.60 -44.89
C THR A 611 -7.71 25.99 -44.79
N ASP A 612 -8.98 26.13 -45.18
CA ASP A 612 -9.75 27.36 -45.04
C ASP A 612 -10.07 27.74 -43.58
N TYR A 613 -9.87 26.82 -42.65
CA TYR A 613 -10.09 27.03 -41.22
C TYR A 613 -8.80 27.48 -40.55
N ASP A 614 -8.83 28.60 -39.80
CA ASP A 614 -7.68 29.14 -39.07
C ASP A 614 -6.99 28.09 -38.20
N PHE A 615 -7.80 27.20 -37.58
CA PHE A 615 -7.27 26.14 -36.72
C PHE A 615 -6.49 25.05 -37.48
N ALA A 616 -6.76 24.84 -38.74
CA ALA A 616 -6.01 23.91 -39.60
C ALA A 616 -4.56 24.36 -39.85
N HIS A 617 -4.24 25.65 -39.68
CA HIS A 617 -2.89 26.17 -39.83
C HIS A 617 -1.89 25.42 -38.92
N LEU A 618 -2.32 24.88 -37.79
CA LEU A 618 -1.47 24.08 -36.91
C LEU A 618 -1.00 22.76 -37.55
N LEU A 619 -1.82 22.16 -38.42
CA LEU A 619 -1.52 20.88 -39.09
C LEU A 619 -0.81 21.06 -40.44
N PHE A 620 -1.10 22.11 -41.19
CA PHE A 620 -0.67 22.26 -42.57
C PHE A 620 0.51 23.24 -42.67
N SER A 621 1.73 22.69 -42.76
CA SER A 621 2.96 23.43 -43.04
C SER A 621 3.27 23.42 -44.54
N ASP A 622 3.87 24.49 -45.04
CA ASP A 622 4.47 24.61 -46.37
C ASP A 622 5.98 24.30 -46.42
N GLY A 623 6.54 23.85 -45.30
CA GLY A 623 7.96 23.48 -45.15
C GLY A 623 8.85 24.56 -44.54
N ASP A 624 8.35 25.79 -44.35
CA ASP A 624 9.10 26.92 -43.80
C ASP A 624 8.94 27.09 -42.28
N VAL A 625 8.77 25.98 -41.55
CA VAL A 625 8.58 26.06 -40.09
C VAL A 625 9.90 26.29 -39.39
N THR A 626 10.00 27.43 -38.69
CA THR A 626 11.19 27.86 -37.96
C THR A 626 11.24 27.38 -36.52
N GLN A 627 10.14 26.82 -35.99
CA GLN A 627 10.01 26.33 -34.61
C GLN A 627 9.58 24.88 -34.61
N SER A 628 10.24 24.04 -33.83
CA SER A 628 9.82 22.69 -33.53
C SER A 628 9.48 22.59 -32.06
N ILE A 629 8.55 21.68 -31.71
CA ILE A 629 8.23 21.35 -30.31
C ILE A 629 9.42 20.59 -29.75
N SER A 630 10.14 21.19 -28.79
CA SER A 630 11.20 20.50 -28.04
C SER A 630 10.64 20.00 -26.70
N LEU A 631 10.94 18.73 -26.35
CA LEU A 631 10.59 18.12 -25.07
C LEU A 631 11.84 17.87 -24.20
N GLU A 632 12.86 18.69 -24.30
CA GLU A 632 14.12 18.53 -23.56
C GLU A 632 14.04 18.92 -22.09
N LYS A 633 12.99 19.64 -21.70
CA LYS A 633 12.75 20.03 -20.30
C LYS A 633 12.15 18.90 -19.50
N GLN A 634 12.33 18.95 -18.17
CA GLN A 634 11.74 17.94 -17.30
C GLN A 634 10.21 18.03 -17.28
N LEU A 635 9.64 19.23 -17.43
CA LEU A 635 8.19 19.44 -17.47
C LEU A 635 7.79 20.13 -18.76
N ASN A 636 7.04 19.41 -19.60
CA ASN A 636 6.55 19.90 -20.88
C ASN A 636 5.02 19.95 -20.86
N ILE A 637 4.44 21.06 -21.22
CA ILE A 637 3.00 21.31 -21.22
C ILE A 637 2.60 21.73 -22.62
N ILE A 638 1.71 20.95 -23.24
CA ILE A 638 1.09 21.27 -24.53
C ILE A 638 -0.33 21.74 -24.24
N GLN A 639 -0.57 23.03 -24.47
CA GLN A 639 -1.89 23.63 -24.34
C GLN A 639 -2.54 23.71 -25.71
N VAL A 640 -3.71 23.12 -25.87
CA VAL A 640 -4.46 23.09 -27.12
C VAL A 640 -5.79 23.77 -26.87
N ALA A 641 -5.83 25.09 -27.06
CA ALA A 641 -7.09 25.83 -26.92
C ALA A 641 -8.02 25.52 -28.11
N ASP A 642 -9.31 25.72 -27.87
CA ASP A 642 -10.39 25.69 -28.90
C ASP A 642 -10.64 24.34 -29.60
N LEU A 643 -10.25 23.21 -28.99
CA LEU A 643 -10.64 21.89 -29.50
C LEU A 643 -12.17 21.70 -29.42
N VAL A 644 -12.79 21.44 -30.57
CA VAL A 644 -14.20 21.04 -30.67
C VAL A 644 -14.23 19.54 -30.91
N LEU A 645 -14.69 18.78 -29.90
CA LEU A 645 -14.70 17.32 -29.98
C LEU A 645 -16.13 16.81 -30.14
N PRO A 646 -16.32 15.74 -30.94
CA PRO A 646 -17.63 15.16 -31.15
C PRO A 646 -18.18 14.51 -29.88
N ASP A 647 -19.48 14.53 -29.70
CA ASP A 647 -20.14 13.80 -28.64
C ASP A 647 -19.99 12.28 -28.81
N LYS A 648 -20.02 11.55 -27.71
CA LYS A 648 -19.80 10.08 -27.68
C LYS A 648 -20.75 9.28 -28.59
N GLU A 649 -21.94 9.81 -28.80
CA GLU A 649 -22.99 9.16 -29.61
C GLU A 649 -22.96 9.59 -31.09
N THR A 650 -22.15 10.60 -31.44
CA THR A 650 -22.04 11.10 -32.83
C THR A 650 -21.31 10.09 -33.70
N SER A 651 -21.91 9.69 -34.80
CA SER A 651 -21.26 8.79 -35.77
C SER A 651 -20.17 9.55 -36.54
N PHE A 652 -19.12 8.85 -37.00
CA PHE A 652 -18.01 9.45 -37.74
C PHE A 652 -18.50 10.24 -38.98
N GLU A 653 -19.58 9.78 -39.61
CA GLU A 653 -20.17 10.40 -40.81
C GLU A 653 -20.87 11.74 -40.50
N GLU A 654 -21.16 12.01 -39.26
CA GLU A 654 -21.82 13.22 -38.77
C GLU A 654 -20.84 14.26 -38.20
N TYR A 655 -19.53 13.96 -38.16
CA TYR A 655 -18.53 14.90 -37.64
C TYR A 655 -18.48 16.17 -38.48
N THR A 656 -18.52 17.31 -37.81
CA THR A 656 -18.26 18.61 -38.42
C THR A 656 -16.79 18.75 -38.83
N THR A 657 -16.47 19.67 -39.72
CA THR A 657 -15.07 19.92 -40.12
C THR A 657 -14.17 20.28 -38.94
N MET A 658 -14.67 21.06 -37.97
CA MET A 658 -13.90 21.43 -36.76
C MET A 658 -13.63 20.20 -35.86
N GLU A 659 -14.61 19.30 -35.76
CA GLU A 659 -14.43 18.05 -35.00
C GLU A 659 -13.41 17.12 -35.67
N LEU A 660 -13.45 17.00 -37.00
CA LEU A 660 -12.46 16.23 -37.77
C LEU A 660 -11.04 16.78 -37.57
N LEU A 661 -10.85 18.11 -37.65
CA LEU A 661 -9.56 18.77 -37.43
C LEU A 661 -9.07 18.58 -36.00
N SER A 662 -9.97 18.73 -35.01
CA SER A 662 -9.64 18.53 -33.60
C SER A 662 -9.19 17.11 -33.28
N VAL A 663 -9.89 16.12 -33.83
CA VAL A 663 -9.50 14.70 -33.71
C VAL A 663 -8.18 14.41 -34.42
N ALA A 664 -7.95 14.97 -35.61
CA ALA A 664 -6.67 14.84 -36.32
C ALA A 664 -5.51 15.38 -35.46
N MET A 665 -5.67 16.54 -34.80
CA MET A 665 -4.66 17.10 -33.89
C MET A 665 -4.40 16.19 -32.69
N LEU A 666 -5.46 15.61 -32.10
CA LEU A 666 -5.30 14.64 -31.00
C LEU A 666 -4.52 13.38 -31.43
N ILE A 667 -4.70 12.91 -32.68
CA ILE A 667 -3.92 11.80 -33.24
C ILE A 667 -2.44 12.17 -33.28
N VAL A 668 -2.12 13.38 -33.74
CA VAL A 668 -0.73 13.90 -33.79
C VAL A 668 -0.12 13.97 -32.40
N ILE A 669 -0.78 14.64 -31.46
CA ILE A 669 -0.31 14.81 -30.08
C ILE A 669 -0.10 13.45 -29.40
N SER A 670 -1.02 12.50 -29.60
CA SER A 670 -0.92 11.16 -29.04
C SER A 670 0.25 10.36 -29.64
N THR A 671 0.53 10.55 -30.94
CA THR A 671 1.68 9.91 -31.59
C THR A 671 2.99 10.50 -31.09
N PHE A 672 3.02 11.80 -30.90
CA PHE A 672 4.14 12.51 -30.30
C PHE A 672 4.39 12.09 -28.85
N ALA A 673 3.33 11.83 -28.06
CA ALA A 673 3.44 11.26 -26.73
C ALA A 673 4.02 9.84 -26.73
N LEU A 674 3.72 9.02 -27.77
CA LEU A 674 4.37 7.73 -27.95
C LEU A 674 5.87 7.87 -28.21
N ASP A 675 6.26 8.84 -29.01
CA ASP A 675 7.68 9.11 -29.28
C ASP A 675 8.41 9.59 -28.03
N PHE A 676 7.79 10.47 -27.25
CA PHE A 676 8.30 10.92 -25.95
C PHE A 676 8.58 9.76 -25.00
N ILE A 677 7.71 8.77 -24.86
CA ILE A 677 7.94 7.64 -23.95
C ILE A 677 9.04 6.68 -24.45
N HIS A 678 9.34 6.67 -25.74
CA HIS A 678 10.39 5.84 -26.34
C HIS A 678 11.82 6.41 -26.18
N THR A 679 11.99 7.58 -25.59
CA THR A 679 13.29 8.17 -25.25
C THR A 679 14.03 7.35 -24.18
N ASP A 680 14.88 7.93 -23.37
CA ASP A 680 15.67 7.24 -22.35
C ASP A 680 14.81 6.42 -21.36
N ARG A 681 15.01 5.10 -21.31
CA ARG A 681 14.28 4.19 -20.42
C ARG A 681 14.74 4.24 -18.95
N SER A 682 15.89 4.84 -18.68
CA SER A 682 16.40 4.98 -17.31
C SER A 682 15.63 6.04 -16.52
N VAL A 683 15.00 6.98 -17.22
CA VAL A 683 14.19 8.06 -16.65
C VAL A 683 12.72 7.66 -16.62
N PHE A 684 12.07 7.82 -15.48
CA PHE A 684 10.62 7.66 -15.39
C PHE A 684 9.92 8.80 -16.12
N LYS A 685 8.92 8.47 -16.91
CA LYS A 685 8.16 9.45 -17.70
C LYS A 685 6.69 9.40 -17.33
N ILE A 686 6.05 10.56 -17.40
CA ILE A 686 4.61 10.71 -17.22
C ILE A 686 4.03 11.36 -18.46
N VAL A 687 3.02 10.73 -19.05
CA VAL A 687 2.13 11.35 -20.03
C VAL A 687 0.81 11.60 -19.32
N ASP A 688 0.52 12.85 -19.05
CA ASP A 688 -0.68 13.31 -18.35
C ASP A 688 -1.73 13.80 -19.35
N LEU A 689 -2.86 13.12 -19.39
CA LEU A 689 -4.00 13.42 -20.25
C LEU A 689 -5.09 14.05 -19.39
N ASP A 690 -5.07 15.37 -19.29
CA ASP A 690 -6.17 16.09 -18.65
C ASP A 690 -7.40 16.09 -19.55
N GLU A 691 -8.59 16.01 -18.95
CA GLU A 691 -9.85 15.76 -19.69
C GLU A 691 -9.78 14.52 -20.60
N ALA A 692 -9.25 13.41 -20.05
CA ALA A 692 -8.98 12.17 -20.80
C ALA A 692 -10.20 11.62 -21.56
N TRP A 693 -11.42 11.95 -21.13
CA TRP A 693 -12.66 11.60 -21.81
C TRP A 693 -12.65 12.04 -23.28
N SER A 694 -12.07 13.20 -23.57
CA SER A 694 -11.99 13.75 -24.93
C SER A 694 -11.18 12.85 -25.86
N PHE A 695 -10.09 12.24 -25.37
CA PHE A 695 -9.30 11.27 -26.10
C PHE A 695 -10.00 9.90 -26.19
N LEU A 696 -10.66 9.47 -25.12
CA LEU A 696 -11.20 8.13 -24.98
C LEU A 696 -12.55 7.95 -25.68
N GLN A 697 -13.24 9.03 -26.03
CA GLN A 697 -14.47 9.01 -26.83
C GLN A 697 -14.22 8.57 -28.26
N VAL A 698 -13.11 8.99 -28.84
CA VAL A 698 -12.77 8.71 -30.24
C VAL A 698 -12.02 7.38 -30.36
N ALA A 699 -12.42 6.53 -31.35
CA ALA A 699 -11.81 5.20 -31.51
C ALA A 699 -10.29 5.24 -31.69
N GLN A 700 -9.77 6.25 -32.39
CA GLN A 700 -8.35 6.48 -32.61
C GLN A 700 -7.64 6.83 -31.31
N GLY A 701 -8.17 7.78 -30.54
CA GLY A 701 -7.63 8.20 -29.26
C GLY A 701 -7.63 7.05 -28.24
N LYS A 702 -8.70 6.26 -28.18
CA LYS A 702 -8.78 5.05 -27.34
C LYS A 702 -7.70 4.03 -27.72
N THR A 703 -7.49 3.80 -29.00
CA THR A 703 -6.47 2.87 -29.51
C THR A 703 -5.06 3.36 -29.15
N LEU A 704 -4.79 4.67 -29.30
CA LEU A 704 -3.51 5.29 -28.95
C LEU A 704 -3.27 5.27 -27.43
N SER A 705 -4.26 5.62 -26.61
CA SER A 705 -4.17 5.53 -25.13
C SER A 705 -3.84 4.11 -24.69
N MET A 706 -4.46 3.09 -25.30
CA MET A 706 -4.11 1.69 -25.02
C MET A 706 -2.69 1.31 -25.46
N LYS A 707 -2.19 1.88 -26.57
CA LYS A 707 -0.79 1.68 -27.00
C LYS A 707 0.17 2.32 -25.99
N LEU A 708 -0.10 3.57 -25.56
CA LEU A 708 0.69 4.28 -24.54
C LEU A 708 0.78 3.47 -23.24
N VAL A 709 -0.34 3.01 -22.72
CA VAL A 709 -0.39 2.23 -21.47
C VAL A 709 0.38 0.91 -21.60
N ARG A 710 0.24 0.21 -22.72
CA ARG A 710 0.97 -1.06 -22.97
C ARG A 710 2.48 -0.84 -23.13
N ALA A 711 2.87 0.20 -23.88
CA ALA A 711 4.26 0.54 -24.08
C ALA A 711 4.90 1.09 -22.79
N GLY A 712 4.13 1.81 -21.99
CA GLY A 712 4.60 2.51 -20.80
C GLY A 712 5.42 1.63 -19.85
N ARG A 713 4.93 0.43 -19.53
CA ARG A 713 5.68 -0.50 -18.67
C ARG A 713 7.08 -0.83 -19.18
N ALA A 714 7.19 -1.14 -20.48
CA ALA A 714 8.47 -1.49 -21.09
C ALA A 714 9.41 -0.28 -21.22
N MET A 715 8.86 0.93 -21.25
CA MET A 715 9.56 2.20 -21.44
C MET A 715 9.72 3.02 -20.17
N ASN A 716 9.35 2.45 -19.00
CA ASN A 716 9.37 3.14 -17.72
C ASN A 716 8.53 4.44 -17.77
N ALA A 717 7.30 4.34 -18.26
CA ALA A 717 6.40 5.47 -18.43
C ALA A 717 5.01 5.20 -17.88
N GLY A 718 4.45 6.16 -17.12
CA GLY A 718 3.07 6.16 -16.64
C GLY A 718 2.18 7.03 -17.52
N VAL A 719 0.94 6.60 -17.72
CA VAL A 719 -0.10 7.41 -18.38
C VAL A 719 -1.14 7.76 -17.34
N TYR A 720 -1.35 9.04 -17.12
CA TYR A 720 -2.30 9.57 -16.13
C TYR A 720 -3.57 10.04 -16.84
N PHE A 721 -4.69 9.54 -16.40
CA PHE A 721 -6.01 9.86 -16.96
C PHE A 721 -6.81 10.65 -15.93
N VAL A 722 -7.11 11.89 -16.25
CA VAL A 722 -8.01 12.73 -15.45
C VAL A 722 -9.35 12.82 -16.18
N THR A 723 -10.40 12.27 -15.57
CA THR A 723 -11.74 12.25 -16.19
C THR A 723 -12.85 12.46 -15.18
N GLN A 724 -14.03 12.87 -15.66
CA GLN A 724 -15.19 13.09 -14.81
C GLN A 724 -15.99 11.81 -14.57
N ASN A 725 -15.98 10.87 -15.52
CA ASN A 725 -16.78 9.65 -15.47
C ASN A 725 -15.92 8.41 -15.43
N THR A 726 -16.25 7.48 -14.56
CA THR A 726 -15.59 6.18 -14.46
C THR A 726 -15.79 5.33 -15.72
N ASP A 727 -16.93 5.50 -16.40
CA ASP A 727 -17.27 4.79 -17.64
C ASP A 727 -16.22 4.90 -18.74
N ASP A 728 -15.50 6.03 -18.81
CA ASP A 728 -14.44 6.24 -19.80
C ASP A 728 -13.27 5.26 -19.64
N LEU A 729 -13.09 4.73 -18.42
CA LEU A 729 -11.99 3.85 -18.02
C LEU A 729 -12.41 2.38 -17.83
N LEU A 730 -13.68 2.03 -18.07
CA LEU A 730 -14.21 0.68 -17.83
C LEU A 730 -13.83 -0.34 -18.90
N ASP A 731 -13.19 0.05 -20.01
CA ASP A 731 -12.63 -0.93 -20.96
C ASP A 731 -11.70 -1.89 -20.20
N GLU A 732 -11.97 -3.20 -20.27
CA GLU A 732 -11.23 -4.22 -19.51
C GLU A 732 -9.72 -4.16 -19.73
N LYS A 733 -9.29 -3.82 -20.95
CA LYS A 733 -7.86 -3.72 -21.27
C LYS A 733 -7.22 -2.50 -20.64
N LEU A 734 -7.96 -1.40 -20.50
CA LEU A 734 -7.49 -0.20 -19.82
C LEU A 734 -7.52 -0.41 -18.32
N LYS A 735 -8.67 -0.85 -17.77
CA LYS A 735 -8.89 -1.08 -16.34
C LYS A 735 -7.81 -1.99 -15.72
N ASN A 736 -7.45 -3.08 -16.39
CA ASN A 736 -6.45 -4.04 -15.91
C ASN A 736 -4.99 -3.53 -15.96
N ASN A 737 -4.77 -2.37 -16.58
CA ASN A 737 -3.45 -1.75 -16.69
C ASN A 737 -3.33 -0.44 -15.89
N LEU A 738 -4.27 -0.16 -14.99
CA LEU A 738 -4.21 0.96 -14.05
C LEU A 738 -3.61 0.49 -12.72
N GLY A 739 -2.50 1.11 -12.32
CA GLY A 739 -1.77 0.79 -11.10
C GLY A 739 -2.27 1.56 -9.90
N LEU A 740 -2.45 2.86 -10.07
CA LEU A 740 -2.96 3.78 -9.06
C LEU A 740 -4.34 4.28 -9.47
N LYS A 741 -5.26 4.34 -8.51
CA LYS A 741 -6.60 4.88 -8.76
C LYS A 741 -6.96 5.86 -7.67
N PHE A 742 -7.54 6.99 -8.07
CA PHE A 742 -8.01 8.06 -7.17
C PHE A 742 -9.45 8.41 -7.57
N ALA A 743 -10.38 8.29 -6.63
CA ALA A 743 -11.77 8.68 -6.84
C ALA A 743 -12.16 9.78 -5.87
N PHE A 744 -12.61 10.88 -6.43
CA PHE A 744 -13.07 12.06 -5.71
C PHE A 744 -14.60 12.02 -5.57
N ARG A 745 -15.14 12.96 -4.81
CA ARG A 745 -16.57 13.05 -4.55
C ARG A 745 -17.41 12.91 -5.83
N SER A 746 -18.46 12.10 -5.74
CA SER A 746 -19.54 12.02 -6.71
C SER A 746 -20.88 12.10 -6.00
N THR A 747 -21.88 12.73 -6.63
CA THR A 747 -23.23 12.86 -6.09
C THR A 747 -24.24 11.93 -6.77
N ASP A 748 -23.94 11.47 -7.99
CA ASP A 748 -24.78 10.52 -8.71
C ASP A 748 -24.58 9.11 -8.20
N ILE A 749 -25.67 8.46 -7.79
CA ILE A 749 -25.64 7.12 -7.18
C ILE A 749 -25.12 6.03 -8.13
N ASN A 750 -25.43 6.14 -9.44
CA ASN A 750 -24.98 5.16 -10.42
C ASN A 750 -23.47 5.29 -10.65
N GLU A 751 -22.99 6.54 -10.72
CA GLU A 751 -21.56 6.81 -10.83
C GLU A 751 -20.80 6.37 -9.57
N ILE A 752 -21.37 6.58 -8.39
CA ILE A 752 -20.83 6.07 -7.11
C ILE A 752 -20.68 4.55 -7.16
N LYS A 753 -21.73 3.81 -7.55
CA LYS A 753 -21.69 2.35 -7.66
C LYS A 753 -20.65 1.87 -8.67
N LYS A 754 -20.56 2.49 -9.84
CA LYS A 754 -19.54 2.17 -10.85
C LYS A 754 -18.13 2.41 -10.34
N THR A 755 -17.93 3.54 -9.66
CA THR A 755 -16.63 3.90 -9.07
C THR A 755 -16.21 2.90 -8.01
N LEU A 756 -17.09 2.53 -7.07
CA LEU A 756 -16.80 1.51 -6.07
C LEU A 756 -16.45 0.16 -6.72
N ALA A 757 -17.22 -0.27 -7.71
CA ALA A 757 -16.94 -1.50 -8.47
C ALA A 757 -15.59 -1.42 -9.24
N PHE A 758 -15.21 -0.23 -9.75
CA PHE A 758 -13.92 0.01 -10.38
C PHE A 758 -12.75 -0.15 -9.41
N PHE A 759 -12.95 0.17 -8.13
CA PHE A 759 -11.98 -0.04 -7.05
C PHE A 759 -12.02 -1.46 -6.47
N GLY A 760 -12.98 -2.29 -6.88
CA GLY A 760 -13.17 -3.64 -6.32
C GLY A 760 -13.81 -3.64 -4.93
N VAL A 761 -14.47 -2.56 -4.58
CA VAL A 761 -15.21 -2.35 -3.33
C VAL A 761 -16.68 -2.73 -3.54
N ASP A 762 -17.34 -3.23 -2.49
CA ASP A 762 -18.77 -3.53 -2.55
C ASP A 762 -19.57 -2.27 -2.86
N SER A 763 -20.16 -2.26 -4.07
CA SER A 763 -20.92 -1.13 -4.59
C SER A 763 -22.35 -1.03 -4.04
N GLU A 764 -22.85 -2.12 -3.43
CA GLU A 764 -24.21 -2.15 -2.86
C GLU A 764 -24.23 -1.77 -1.37
N ASP A 765 -23.08 -1.75 -0.71
CA ASP A 765 -22.96 -1.32 0.69
C ASP A 765 -23.22 0.19 0.81
N GLU A 766 -24.26 0.55 1.56
CA GLU A 766 -24.68 1.95 1.78
C GLU A 766 -23.61 2.78 2.49
N ASN A 767 -22.79 2.17 3.36
CA ASN A 767 -21.71 2.87 4.05
C ASN A 767 -20.61 3.26 3.06
N ASN A 768 -20.23 2.36 2.15
CA ASN A 768 -19.25 2.65 1.11
C ASN A 768 -19.74 3.75 0.17
N GLN A 769 -21.03 3.69 -0.23
CA GLN A 769 -21.67 4.73 -1.06
C GLN A 769 -21.66 6.08 -0.34
N LYS A 770 -22.02 6.10 0.94
CA LYS A 770 -22.01 7.31 1.77
C LYS A 770 -20.61 7.89 1.90
N ARG A 771 -19.59 7.06 2.17
CA ARG A 771 -18.19 7.52 2.29
C ARG A 771 -17.71 8.22 1.01
N LEU A 772 -18.01 7.70 -0.17
CA LEU A 772 -17.63 8.33 -1.45
C LEU A 772 -18.43 9.61 -1.73
N ARG A 773 -19.72 9.66 -1.35
CA ARG A 773 -20.59 10.84 -1.51
C ARG A 773 -20.16 11.99 -0.61
N ASP A 774 -19.80 11.70 0.62
CA ASP A 774 -19.52 12.67 1.68
C ASP A 774 -18.07 13.18 1.67
N LEU A 775 -17.25 12.76 0.70
CA LEU A 775 -15.89 13.28 0.56
C LEU A 775 -15.90 14.80 0.39
N GLU A 776 -15.00 15.47 1.09
CA GLU A 776 -14.76 16.90 0.96
C GLU A 776 -13.74 17.21 -0.14
N ASN A 777 -13.52 18.50 -0.41
CA ASN A 777 -12.55 18.91 -1.41
C ASN A 777 -11.13 18.50 -1.00
N GLY A 778 -10.41 17.86 -1.91
CA GLY A 778 -9.08 17.30 -1.66
C GLY A 778 -9.08 15.95 -0.96
N GLN A 779 -10.25 15.42 -0.60
CA GLN A 779 -10.38 14.03 -0.14
C GLN A 779 -10.65 13.10 -1.30
N CYS A 780 -10.05 11.92 -1.26
CA CYS A 780 -10.32 10.90 -2.27
C CYS A 780 -10.21 9.48 -1.72
N LEU A 781 -10.91 8.57 -2.36
CA LEU A 781 -10.67 7.14 -2.23
C LEU A 781 -9.46 6.79 -3.10
N ILE A 782 -8.43 6.20 -2.51
CA ILE A 782 -7.24 5.73 -3.22
C ILE A 782 -7.22 4.19 -3.29
N SER A 783 -6.74 3.65 -4.42
CA SER A 783 -6.26 2.27 -4.49
C SER A 783 -4.79 2.31 -4.89
N ASP A 784 -3.93 1.81 -4.02
CA ASP A 784 -2.48 1.81 -4.19
C ASP A 784 -1.96 0.58 -4.97
N LEU A 785 -0.64 0.50 -5.15
CA LEU A 785 0.03 -0.58 -5.90
C LEU A 785 -0.17 -1.97 -5.30
N TYR A 786 -0.51 -2.05 -4.02
CA TYR A 786 -0.78 -3.32 -3.32
C TYR A 786 -2.26 -3.70 -3.34
N GLY A 787 -3.10 -2.90 -4.00
CA GLY A 787 -4.55 -3.09 -4.03
C GLY A 787 -5.23 -2.73 -2.70
N ARG A 788 -4.55 -1.96 -1.84
CA ARG A 788 -5.13 -1.46 -0.60
C ARG A 788 -5.99 -0.24 -0.91
N VAL A 789 -7.18 -0.22 -0.36
CA VAL A 789 -8.16 0.85 -0.57
C VAL A 789 -8.37 1.62 0.73
N GLY A 790 -8.39 2.93 0.66
CA GLY A 790 -8.65 3.80 1.82
C GLY A 790 -8.95 5.22 1.40
N VAL A 791 -9.35 6.06 2.36
CA VAL A 791 -9.63 7.47 2.13
C VAL A 791 -8.47 8.32 2.62
N ILE A 792 -8.01 9.22 1.77
CA ILE A 792 -6.92 10.16 2.09
C ILE A 792 -7.36 11.61 1.91
N GLN A 793 -6.73 12.51 2.66
CA GLN A 793 -6.72 13.93 2.41
C GLN A 793 -5.44 14.31 1.69
N PHE A 794 -5.52 14.84 0.47
CA PHE A 794 -4.37 15.49 -0.16
C PHE A 794 -3.97 16.74 0.61
N HIS A 795 -2.67 16.90 0.86
CA HIS A 795 -2.14 17.97 1.66
C HIS A 795 -0.87 18.57 1.05
N PRO A 796 -0.92 19.72 0.41
CA PRO A 796 0.22 20.33 -0.27
C PRO A 796 1.29 20.87 0.68
N ILE A 797 0.98 21.07 1.97
CA ILE A 797 1.81 21.68 3.02
C ILE A 797 2.08 23.17 2.77
N PHE A 798 2.50 23.53 1.56
CA PHE A 798 2.91 24.87 1.19
C PHE A 798 1.78 25.62 0.48
N GLU A 799 1.53 26.84 0.90
CA GLU A 799 0.47 27.69 0.33
C GLU A 799 0.74 28.10 -1.13
N ASP A 800 2.02 28.24 -1.51
CA ASP A 800 2.45 28.51 -2.90
C ASP A 800 2.02 27.37 -3.84
N LEU A 801 2.18 26.12 -3.44
CA LEU A 801 1.72 24.97 -4.22
C LEU A 801 0.19 24.88 -4.28
N PHE A 802 -0.49 25.23 -3.19
CA PHE A 802 -1.95 25.31 -3.21
C PHE A 802 -2.42 26.30 -4.27
N HIS A 803 -1.83 27.49 -4.32
CA HIS A 803 -2.16 28.52 -5.33
C HIS A 803 -1.75 28.13 -6.74
N ALA A 804 -0.63 27.42 -6.90
CA ALA A 804 -0.16 26.99 -8.22
C ALA A 804 -1.06 25.91 -8.84
N PHE A 805 -1.63 25.03 -8.04
CA PHE A 805 -2.43 23.89 -8.50
C PHE A 805 -3.95 24.14 -8.45
N ASP A 806 -4.39 25.24 -7.85
CA ASP A 806 -5.81 25.63 -7.81
C ASP A 806 -6.28 26.11 -9.18
N THR A 807 -7.16 25.34 -9.79
CA THR A 807 -7.73 25.62 -11.12
C THR A 807 -9.02 26.45 -11.07
N ARG A 808 -9.44 26.87 -9.88
CA ARG A 808 -10.64 27.71 -9.72
C ARG A 808 -10.41 29.12 -10.25
N PRO A 809 -11.41 29.77 -10.88
CA PRO A 809 -11.26 31.14 -11.32
C PRO A 809 -10.97 32.06 -10.12
N PRO A 810 -10.07 33.05 -10.29
CA PRO A 810 -9.73 33.95 -9.19
C PRO A 810 -10.97 34.73 -8.73
N VAL A 811 -11.21 34.70 -7.42
CA VAL A 811 -12.28 35.51 -6.81
C VAL A 811 -11.90 36.99 -7.03
N ARG A 812 -12.74 37.75 -7.72
CA ARG A 812 -12.58 39.20 -7.80
C ARG A 812 -12.57 39.76 -6.36
N LYS A 813 -11.42 40.22 -5.90
CA LYS A 813 -11.39 41.06 -4.70
C LYS A 813 -12.24 42.29 -5.05
N GLU A 814 -13.38 42.46 -4.37
CA GLU A 814 -14.08 43.72 -4.40
C GLU A 814 -13.06 44.80 -3.95
N VAL A 815 -12.79 45.72 -4.83
CA VAL A 815 -12.00 46.89 -4.51
C VAL A 815 -12.85 47.65 -3.49
N GLU A 816 -12.50 47.56 -2.20
CA GLU A 816 -13.02 48.51 -1.21
C GLU A 816 -12.59 49.91 -1.64
N GLU A 817 -13.54 50.72 -2.11
CA GLU A 817 -13.40 52.16 -2.35
C GLU A 817 -13.20 52.92 -1.03
#